data_e9f307e6a9a1058aac586a4ba99d38dd
#
_entry.id   e9f307e6a9a1058aac586a4ba99d38dd
#
_cell.length_a   1.000
_cell.length_b   1.000
_cell.length_c   1.000
_cell.angle_alpha   90.00
_cell.angle_beta   90.00
_cell.angle_gamma   90.00
#
_symmetry.space_group_name_H-M   'P 1'
#
loop_
_entity.id
_entity.type
_entity.pdbx_description
1 polymer ?
#
loop_
_entity_poly.entity_id
_entity_poly.type
_entity_poly.pdbx_seq_one_letter_code
_entity_poly.pdbx_strand_id
1 'polypeptide(L)'
;MVGAGWHFWVDRGGTFTDVVARRPDGRLLTHKLLSDNPARYRDAAVAGIRALLANGEAGTRVDAVRMGTTVATNALLERTGERTLLVITRGFGDALRIAYQNRPRIFDRRIVLPEMLYERVVEVDERVTADGRVLRAPDLEALGEKMRQAHADGIRAVAVVCLHSYLYPGHEREIGTLAQRIGFAQISLSSEVSPLMKLVPRGDTTVVDAYLSPVLRQYINQVADQMRGVRLMFMQSNGGLAQAGHFRGKDAILSGPAGGIVGMVRMSALAGFDHVIGFDMGGTSTDVSHYAGEYERVFTTQVAGVRLRAPMLDIHTVAAGGGSILHFDGSRYRVGPDSAGADPGPACYRGGGPLCVTDANVMLGRIQPTHFSSVFGPSGDQPLDAGTVRRGFTDLAADIAARTGDDRSPEQVAEGYLRIAVANMANAVKKISVQKGHDVTRYALTTFGGAGGQHACAVADALGIRTVLIPPMAGVLSALGIGLADTTAMREQSVEIPLGPAAPQRLASVAESLERAARAELLDEGVPGERIRVVRRVHLRYEGTDTAIPVQLAEIETMATAFESSHRALYTFLLDRPLIAEAISVEATGLTDQPDLSQLGDQANDTTGSSETVRIYSNGLWRDAPLRRREAMRPGDVLTGPAIIAEANATTVVDDGWQATMTETGHLLAQRVVTPPRPDAATRAGFEAGFEADPVLLEIFNNLFMSIAEQMGFRLEATAQSVNIRERLDFSCALFDPDGNLVANAPHIPVHLGSMGTTVKEVIRRRLSGMKPGDVYAVNDPYHGGTHLPDITVITPVFNTGGEDVLFFVASRGHHAEIGGITPGSMPADSREIHEEGVLFDNWLLAENGRFREAETRRLLTEAPFGSRNPDTNLADLRAQIAANQKGVDEVGKMIDHFGRDVVAAYMRHVQDNAEEAVRRVIDRLDNGAYRYRMDWARRSPCASPSTAPPAARPSTSPEPRLSWTPTSTHRPRW
;
A
#
# COMPACT_ATOMS: atom_id res chain seq x y z
N MET A 1 11.06 -48.97 -6.67
CA MET A 1 10.91 -47.55 -6.76
C MET A 1 9.43 -47.27 -7.08
N VAL A 2 8.67 -46.70 -6.14
CA VAL A 2 7.29 -46.24 -6.44
C VAL A 2 7.42 -45.05 -7.38
N GLY A 3 6.90 -45.14 -8.59
CA GLY A 3 7.01 -44.07 -9.58
C GLY A 3 6.48 -42.74 -9.03
N ALA A 4 7.12 -41.61 -9.42
CA ALA A 4 6.67 -40.28 -9.03
C ALA A 4 5.22 -40.05 -9.51
N GLY A 5 4.39 -39.45 -8.67
CA GLY A 5 3.02 -39.08 -9.03
C GLY A 5 2.92 -37.66 -9.58
N TRP A 6 1.71 -37.22 -9.87
CA TRP A 6 1.43 -35.85 -10.28
C TRP A 6 1.46 -34.89 -9.09
N HIS A 7 1.94 -33.67 -9.34
CA HIS A 7 1.85 -32.54 -8.41
C HIS A 7 1.02 -31.45 -9.06
N PHE A 8 0.08 -30.86 -8.31
CA PHE A 8 -0.75 -29.76 -8.77
C PHE A 8 -0.51 -28.51 -7.95
N TRP A 9 -0.41 -27.39 -8.61
CA TRP A 9 -0.21 -26.07 -8.04
C TRP A 9 -1.35 -25.18 -8.49
N VAL A 10 -2.11 -24.66 -7.56
CA VAL A 10 -3.38 -23.99 -7.85
C VAL A 10 -3.37 -22.62 -7.22
N ASP A 11 -3.60 -21.59 -8.02
CA ASP A 11 -3.97 -20.28 -7.54
C ASP A 11 -5.46 -20.04 -7.82
N ARG A 12 -6.26 -20.08 -6.74
CA ARG A 12 -7.67 -19.74 -6.82
C ARG A 12 -7.86 -18.25 -6.61
N GLY A 13 -7.86 -17.45 -7.68
CA GLY A 13 -8.19 -16.04 -7.68
C GLY A 13 -9.69 -15.77 -7.57
N GLY A 14 -10.08 -14.48 -7.53
CA GLY A 14 -11.48 -14.06 -7.47
C GLY A 14 -12.25 -14.37 -8.76
N THR A 15 -11.65 -14.17 -9.93
CA THR A 15 -12.28 -14.35 -11.25
C THR A 15 -11.86 -15.65 -11.93
N PHE A 16 -10.57 -15.94 -11.95
CA PHE A 16 -9.99 -17.13 -12.58
C PHE A 16 -9.22 -17.96 -11.57
N THR A 17 -9.22 -19.26 -11.79
CA THR A 17 -8.37 -20.23 -11.11
C THR A 17 -7.33 -20.73 -12.09
N ASP A 18 -6.06 -20.58 -11.73
CA ASP A 18 -4.92 -21.05 -12.50
C ASP A 18 -4.41 -22.37 -11.92
N VAL A 19 -4.22 -23.36 -12.76
CA VAL A 19 -3.70 -24.67 -12.37
C VAL A 19 -2.45 -24.97 -13.18
N VAL A 20 -1.35 -25.24 -12.49
CA VAL A 20 -0.12 -25.78 -13.06
C VAL A 20 0.04 -27.21 -12.56
N ALA A 21 0.23 -28.15 -13.47
CA ALA A 21 0.45 -29.55 -13.14
C ALA A 21 1.84 -30.01 -13.54
N ARG A 22 2.58 -30.63 -12.64
CA ARG A 22 3.84 -31.35 -12.94
C ARG A 22 3.53 -32.83 -13.09
N ARG A 23 3.78 -33.35 -14.26
CA ARG A 23 3.67 -34.77 -14.60
C ARG A 23 4.81 -35.58 -13.98
N PRO A 24 4.66 -36.92 -13.89
CA PRO A 24 5.74 -37.82 -13.46
C PRO A 24 7.02 -37.74 -14.31
N ASP A 25 6.90 -37.34 -15.58
CA ASP A 25 8.02 -37.15 -16.52
C ASP A 25 8.70 -35.78 -16.36
N GLY A 26 8.22 -34.92 -15.42
CA GLY A 26 8.75 -33.59 -15.15
C GLY A 26 8.10 -32.47 -15.96
N ARG A 27 7.34 -32.78 -17.03
CA ARG A 27 6.68 -31.78 -17.86
C ARG A 27 5.61 -31.00 -17.09
N LEU A 28 5.52 -29.68 -17.38
CA LEU A 28 4.50 -28.81 -16.83
C LEU A 28 3.35 -28.61 -17.84
N LEU A 29 2.14 -28.67 -17.31
CA LEU A 29 0.92 -28.37 -18.05
C LEU A 29 0.17 -27.27 -17.32
N THR A 30 -0.55 -26.43 -18.06
CA THR A 30 -1.36 -25.35 -17.50
C THR A 30 -2.82 -25.49 -17.86
N HIS A 31 -3.69 -25.06 -16.96
CA HIS A 31 -5.12 -24.96 -17.21
C HIS A 31 -5.69 -23.74 -16.48
N LYS A 32 -6.55 -22.99 -17.17
CA LYS A 32 -7.19 -21.79 -16.63
C LYS A 32 -8.70 -21.91 -16.76
N LEU A 33 -9.43 -21.66 -15.67
CA LEU A 33 -10.89 -21.74 -15.65
C LEU A 33 -11.47 -20.65 -14.72
N LEU A 34 -12.78 -20.38 -14.86
CA LEU A 34 -13.47 -19.43 -13.97
C LEU A 34 -13.47 -19.99 -12.54
N SER A 35 -13.28 -19.11 -11.53
CA SER A 35 -13.31 -19.52 -10.12
C SER A 35 -14.71 -19.94 -9.66
N ASP A 36 -15.75 -19.29 -10.18
CA ASP A 36 -17.14 -19.59 -9.88
C ASP A 36 -17.91 -19.95 -11.15
N ASN A 37 -18.37 -21.20 -11.24
CA ASN A 37 -19.25 -21.69 -12.29
C ASN A 37 -20.12 -22.86 -11.75
N PRO A 38 -21.11 -22.56 -10.90
CA PRO A 38 -21.87 -23.57 -10.18
C PRO A 38 -22.68 -24.49 -11.11
N ALA A 39 -22.91 -24.10 -12.36
CA ALA A 39 -23.56 -24.95 -13.37
C ALA A 39 -22.66 -26.09 -13.85
N ARG A 40 -21.33 -25.96 -13.72
CA ARG A 40 -20.37 -26.95 -14.27
C ARG A 40 -19.58 -27.67 -13.19
N TYR A 41 -19.23 -27.00 -12.08
CA TYR A 41 -18.44 -27.60 -10.99
C TYR A 41 -18.73 -26.91 -9.64
N ARG A 42 -18.48 -27.62 -8.54
CA ARG A 42 -18.61 -27.12 -7.17
C ARG A 42 -17.38 -26.36 -6.72
N ASP A 43 -16.20 -26.77 -7.20
CA ASP A 43 -14.91 -26.18 -6.85
C ASP A 43 -14.01 -26.15 -8.10
N ALA A 44 -13.48 -24.99 -8.42
CA ALA A 44 -12.66 -24.77 -9.62
C ALA A 44 -11.32 -25.48 -9.55
N ALA A 45 -10.66 -25.53 -8.35
CA ALA A 45 -9.38 -26.19 -8.20
C ALA A 45 -9.50 -27.68 -8.50
N VAL A 46 -10.49 -28.36 -7.93
CA VAL A 46 -10.76 -29.78 -8.15
C VAL A 46 -11.17 -30.04 -9.62
N ALA A 47 -11.97 -29.15 -10.22
CA ALA A 47 -12.37 -29.26 -11.61
C ALA A 47 -11.16 -29.15 -12.55
N GLY A 48 -10.28 -28.20 -12.35
CA GLY A 48 -9.07 -28.01 -13.14
C GLY A 48 -8.10 -29.18 -13.02
N ILE A 49 -7.91 -29.72 -11.80
CA ILE A 49 -7.12 -30.92 -11.57
C ILE A 49 -7.69 -32.12 -12.35
N ARG A 50 -9.01 -32.34 -12.25
CA ARG A 50 -9.67 -33.42 -12.97
C ARG A 50 -9.58 -33.26 -14.48
N ALA A 51 -9.71 -32.07 -15.03
CA ALA A 51 -9.59 -31.81 -16.47
C ALA A 51 -8.21 -32.18 -16.99
N LEU A 52 -7.12 -31.85 -16.23
CA LEU A 52 -5.76 -32.24 -16.59
C LEU A 52 -5.51 -33.76 -16.47
N LEU A 53 -6.07 -34.39 -15.44
CA LEU A 53 -5.98 -35.84 -15.24
C LEU A 53 -6.77 -36.64 -16.30
N ALA A 54 -7.90 -36.13 -16.81
CA ALA A 54 -8.69 -36.77 -17.83
C ALA A 54 -7.95 -36.96 -19.16
N ASN A 55 -6.93 -36.14 -19.42
CA ASN A 55 -6.03 -36.26 -20.57
C ASN A 55 -4.83 -37.18 -20.28
N GLY A 56 -4.77 -37.81 -19.08
CA GLY A 56 -3.73 -38.76 -18.68
C GLY A 56 -4.16 -40.22 -18.70
N GLU A 57 -3.23 -41.15 -18.43
CA GLU A 57 -3.54 -42.59 -18.36
C GLU A 57 -4.42 -42.93 -17.13
N ALA A 58 -5.27 -43.90 -17.24
CA ALA A 58 -6.12 -44.38 -16.15
C ALA A 58 -5.29 -44.95 -14.98
N GLY A 59 -5.59 -44.48 -13.73
CA GLY A 59 -4.88 -44.92 -12.54
C GLY A 59 -3.77 -43.95 -12.07
N THR A 60 -3.75 -42.74 -12.54
CA THR A 60 -2.75 -41.68 -12.22
C THR A 60 -2.77 -41.34 -10.75
N ARG A 61 -1.66 -41.54 -10.05
CA ARG A 61 -1.50 -41.14 -8.63
C ARG A 61 -1.20 -39.65 -8.53
N VAL A 62 -1.88 -38.96 -7.62
CA VAL A 62 -1.58 -37.58 -7.21
C VAL A 62 -0.83 -37.62 -5.88
N ASP A 63 0.38 -37.07 -5.83
CA ASP A 63 1.21 -37.05 -4.62
C ASP A 63 0.93 -35.84 -3.74
N ALA A 64 0.79 -34.65 -4.33
CA ALA A 64 0.54 -33.42 -3.60
C ALA A 64 -0.24 -32.39 -4.42
N VAL A 65 -1.04 -31.59 -3.70
CA VAL A 65 -1.68 -30.38 -4.18
C VAL A 65 -1.24 -29.21 -3.28
N ARG A 66 -0.72 -28.14 -3.88
CA ARG A 66 -0.35 -26.89 -3.23
C ARG A 66 -1.31 -25.80 -3.72
N MET A 67 -1.92 -25.07 -2.80
CA MET A 67 -3.01 -24.14 -3.14
C MET A 67 -2.81 -22.77 -2.52
N GLY A 68 -3.01 -21.72 -3.31
CA GLY A 68 -3.39 -20.40 -2.86
C GLY A 68 -4.92 -20.28 -2.88
N THR A 69 -5.50 -19.50 -2.00
CA THR A 69 -6.96 -19.34 -1.92
C THR A 69 -7.36 -17.94 -1.51
N THR A 70 -8.36 -17.39 -2.15
CA THR A 70 -8.98 -16.11 -1.81
C THR A 70 -10.14 -16.24 -0.82
N VAL A 71 -10.43 -17.45 -0.33
CA VAL A 71 -11.60 -17.70 0.55
C VAL A 71 -11.59 -16.82 1.80
N ALA A 72 -10.44 -16.71 2.48
CA ALA A 72 -10.30 -15.86 3.66
C ALA A 72 -10.43 -14.37 3.30
N THR A 73 -9.79 -13.93 2.23
CA THR A 73 -9.86 -12.54 1.75
C THR A 73 -11.27 -12.15 1.35
N ASN A 74 -11.97 -13.03 0.60
CA ASN A 74 -13.36 -12.80 0.19
C ASN A 74 -14.31 -12.78 1.40
N ALA A 75 -14.16 -13.72 2.34
CA ALA A 75 -14.95 -13.72 3.56
C ALA A 75 -14.76 -12.44 4.39
N LEU A 76 -13.55 -11.86 4.37
CA LEU A 76 -13.27 -10.60 5.01
C LEU A 76 -13.89 -9.41 4.26
N LEU A 77 -13.82 -9.38 2.94
CA LEU A 77 -14.40 -8.34 2.08
C LEU A 77 -15.93 -8.33 2.16
N GLU A 78 -16.54 -9.51 2.06
CA GLU A 78 -17.99 -9.71 2.01
C GLU A 78 -18.65 -9.77 3.39
N ARG A 79 -17.85 -9.75 4.47
CA ARG A 79 -18.32 -9.90 5.86
C ARG A 79 -19.09 -11.20 6.10
N THR A 80 -18.64 -12.31 5.50
CA THR A 80 -19.26 -13.64 5.56
C THR A 80 -18.52 -14.64 6.46
N GLY A 81 -17.75 -14.16 7.44
CA GLY A 81 -17.05 -15.01 8.42
C GLY A 81 -17.96 -15.55 9.52
N GLU A 82 -17.37 -16.28 10.48
CA GLU A 82 -18.08 -16.89 11.59
C GLU A 82 -18.50 -15.86 12.64
N ARG A 83 -19.72 -16.01 13.19
CA ARG A 83 -20.20 -15.15 14.27
C ARG A 83 -19.29 -15.27 15.50
N THR A 84 -18.68 -14.15 15.92
CA THR A 84 -17.58 -14.13 16.87
C THR A 84 -17.92 -13.35 18.13
N LEU A 85 -17.58 -13.94 19.31
CA LEU A 85 -17.60 -13.29 20.61
C LEU A 85 -16.20 -12.74 20.91
N LEU A 86 -16.10 -11.48 21.36
CA LEU A 86 -14.89 -10.92 21.96
C LEU A 86 -14.99 -11.01 23.48
N VAL A 87 -14.06 -11.71 24.13
CA VAL A 87 -13.85 -11.70 25.59
C VAL A 87 -12.58 -10.86 25.85
N ILE A 88 -12.72 -9.79 26.63
CA ILE A 88 -11.63 -8.84 26.85
C ILE A 88 -11.58 -8.40 28.33
N THR A 89 -10.40 -8.01 28.82
CA THR A 89 -10.22 -7.46 30.19
C THR A 89 -11.21 -6.31 30.45
N ARG A 90 -11.84 -6.34 31.63
CA ARG A 90 -12.78 -5.29 32.05
C ARG A 90 -12.17 -3.88 32.01
N GLY A 91 -12.93 -2.93 31.41
CA GLY A 91 -12.54 -1.56 31.16
C GLY A 91 -11.91 -1.34 29.79
N PHE A 92 -11.84 -2.37 28.93
CA PHE A 92 -11.30 -2.32 27.58
C PHE A 92 -12.29 -2.80 26.50
N GLY A 93 -13.57 -2.94 26.85
CA GLY A 93 -14.59 -3.46 25.93
C GLY A 93 -14.76 -2.68 24.63
N ASP A 94 -14.42 -1.42 24.61
CA ASP A 94 -14.46 -0.52 23.44
C ASP A 94 -13.09 -0.26 22.81
N ALA A 95 -12.00 -0.82 23.36
CA ALA A 95 -10.63 -0.52 22.92
C ALA A 95 -10.39 -0.81 21.44
N LEU A 96 -10.89 -1.93 20.91
CA LEU A 96 -10.72 -2.29 19.49
C LEU A 96 -11.57 -1.41 18.57
N ARG A 97 -12.72 -0.93 19.05
CA ARG A 97 -13.60 -0.03 18.30
C ARG A 97 -13.06 1.39 18.25
N ILE A 98 -12.52 1.91 19.34
CA ILE A 98 -11.88 3.22 19.43
C ILE A 98 -10.57 3.21 18.66
N ALA A 99 -9.80 2.14 18.82
CA ALA A 99 -8.50 1.93 18.16
C ALA A 99 -7.58 3.17 18.28
N TYR A 100 -7.16 3.72 17.14
CA TYR A 100 -6.25 4.86 17.04
C TYR A 100 -6.96 6.20 16.79
N GLN A 101 -8.29 6.20 16.69
CA GLN A 101 -9.13 7.38 16.46
C GLN A 101 -8.89 8.12 15.13
N ASN A 102 -8.13 7.52 14.21
CA ASN A 102 -7.98 8.04 12.86
C ASN A 102 -9.32 7.96 12.09
N ARG A 103 -9.61 9.00 11.29
CA ARG A 103 -10.85 9.04 10.50
C ARG A 103 -10.74 8.14 9.28
N PRO A 104 -11.70 7.23 9.03
CA PRO A 104 -11.69 6.42 7.80
C PRO A 104 -11.79 7.25 6.52
N ARG A 105 -12.56 8.34 6.57
CA ARG A 105 -12.74 9.32 5.48
C ARG A 105 -12.72 10.72 6.05
N ILE A 106 -11.64 11.44 5.78
CA ILE A 106 -11.37 12.73 6.44
C ILE A 106 -12.34 13.85 6.10
N PHE A 107 -12.96 13.81 4.91
CA PHE A 107 -13.90 14.86 4.44
C PHE A 107 -15.37 14.51 4.68
N ASP A 108 -15.68 13.31 5.15
CA ASP A 108 -17.05 12.93 5.43
C ASP A 108 -17.63 13.73 6.59
N ARG A 109 -18.79 14.37 6.38
CA ARG A 109 -19.50 15.12 7.44
C ARG A 109 -20.05 14.21 8.53
N ARG A 110 -20.34 12.95 8.22
CA ARG A 110 -20.75 11.92 9.17
C ARG A 110 -19.65 10.89 9.28
N ILE A 111 -19.02 10.82 10.45
CA ILE A 111 -18.00 9.80 10.75
C ILE A 111 -18.72 8.47 10.97
N VAL A 112 -18.46 7.51 10.08
CA VAL A 112 -18.93 6.13 10.22
C VAL A 112 -17.74 5.30 10.67
N LEU A 113 -17.81 4.72 11.86
CA LEU A 113 -16.78 3.83 12.36
C LEU A 113 -16.77 2.53 11.53
N PRO A 114 -15.61 1.91 11.33
CA PRO A 114 -15.54 0.60 10.70
C PRO A 114 -16.41 -0.42 11.42
N GLU A 115 -17.04 -1.30 10.67
CA GLU A 115 -17.80 -2.41 11.22
C GLU A 115 -16.83 -3.40 11.88
N MET A 116 -17.13 -3.79 13.11
CA MET A 116 -16.33 -4.77 13.85
C MET A 116 -16.67 -6.17 13.38
N LEU A 117 -15.69 -7.07 13.38
CA LEU A 117 -15.88 -8.48 12.99
C LEU A 117 -16.51 -9.31 14.11
N TYR A 118 -16.47 -8.83 15.35
CA TYR A 118 -17.17 -9.48 16.47
C TYR A 118 -18.59 -8.93 16.62
N GLU A 119 -19.50 -9.81 16.97
CA GLU A 119 -20.92 -9.46 17.17
C GLU A 119 -21.21 -8.98 18.59
N ARG A 120 -20.52 -9.56 19.56
CA ARG A 120 -20.73 -9.27 20.99
C ARG A 120 -19.40 -9.14 21.73
N VAL A 121 -19.39 -8.27 22.74
CA VAL A 121 -18.27 -8.09 23.67
C VAL A 121 -18.70 -8.55 25.06
N VAL A 122 -17.85 -9.32 25.72
CA VAL A 122 -17.97 -9.70 27.12
C VAL A 122 -16.70 -9.29 27.86
N GLU A 123 -16.82 -8.39 28.80
CA GLU A 123 -15.70 -8.03 29.68
C GLU A 123 -15.53 -9.06 30.79
N VAL A 124 -14.27 -9.53 30.97
CA VAL A 124 -13.88 -10.43 32.07
C VAL A 124 -13.24 -9.62 33.19
N ASP A 125 -13.71 -9.80 34.40
CA ASP A 125 -13.15 -9.14 35.58
C ASP A 125 -11.88 -9.88 36.05
N GLU A 126 -10.77 -9.50 35.38
CA GLU A 126 -9.41 -9.98 35.63
C GLU A 126 -8.42 -8.85 35.55
N ARG A 127 -7.25 -8.97 36.21
CA ARG A 127 -6.17 -8.03 36.04
C ARG A 127 -4.81 -8.63 36.37
N VAL A 128 -3.89 -8.59 35.42
CA VAL A 128 -2.46 -8.83 35.61
C VAL A 128 -1.71 -7.51 35.34
N THR A 129 -0.72 -7.18 36.14
CA THR A 129 0.14 -5.98 35.94
C THR A 129 1.22 -6.28 34.90
N ALA A 130 1.92 -5.23 34.44
CA ALA A 130 3.01 -5.36 33.48
C ALA A 130 4.21 -6.18 34.02
N ASP A 131 4.40 -6.23 35.36
CA ASP A 131 5.41 -7.01 36.08
C ASP A 131 4.93 -8.44 36.44
N GLY A 132 3.72 -8.84 35.97
CA GLY A 132 3.17 -10.20 36.16
C GLY A 132 2.44 -10.44 37.47
N ARG A 133 2.26 -9.43 38.30
CA ARG A 133 1.50 -9.58 39.56
C ARG A 133 0.01 -9.69 39.26
N VAL A 134 -0.62 -10.74 39.72
CA VAL A 134 -2.08 -10.92 39.62
C VAL A 134 -2.78 -10.05 40.66
N LEU A 135 -3.47 -9.02 40.22
CA LEU A 135 -4.30 -8.16 41.06
C LEU A 135 -5.70 -8.73 41.23
N ARG A 136 -6.18 -9.44 40.19
CA ARG A 136 -7.51 -10.05 40.17
C ARG A 136 -7.50 -11.28 39.26
N ALA A 137 -7.84 -12.43 39.78
CA ALA A 137 -8.08 -13.64 39.01
C ALA A 137 -9.41 -13.56 38.26
N PRO A 138 -9.55 -14.22 37.09
CA PRO A 138 -10.79 -14.16 36.31
C PRO A 138 -11.96 -14.82 37.07
N ASP A 139 -13.10 -14.12 37.13
CA ASP A 139 -14.35 -14.72 37.60
C ASP A 139 -14.94 -15.60 36.47
N LEU A 140 -14.54 -16.88 36.51
CA LEU A 140 -14.92 -17.85 35.47
C LEU A 140 -16.40 -18.28 35.59
N GLU A 141 -17.07 -18.14 36.74
CA GLU A 141 -18.48 -18.49 36.91
C GLU A 141 -19.37 -17.44 36.24
N ALA A 142 -19.20 -16.18 36.60
CA ALA A 142 -19.92 -15.05 35.97
C ALA A 142 -19.61 -14.90 34.48
N LEU A 143 -18.35 -15.11 34.08
CA LEU A 143 -17.97 -15.13 32.67
C LEU A 143 -18.64 -16.29 31.92
N GLY A 144 -18.65 -17.49 32.52
CA GLY A 144 -19.22 -18.70 31.92
C GLY A 144 -20.71 -18.57 31.62
N GLU A 145 -21.45 -17.85 32.46
CA GLU A 145 -22.87 -17.59 32.21
C GLU A 145 -23.08 -16.72 30.96
N LYS A 146 -22.34 -15.63 30.84
CA LYS A 146 -22.38 -14.74 29.65
C LYS A 146 -21.93 -15.46 28.37
N MET A 147 -20.90 -16.30 28.46
CA MET A 147 -20.42 -17.08 27.33
C MET A 147 -21.42 -18.17 26.90
N ARG A 148 -22.06 -18.88 27.85
CA ARG A 148 -23.15 -19.84 27.54
C ARG A 148 -24.32 -19.15 26.84
N GLN A 149 -24.70 -17.95 27.29
CA GLN A 149 -25.76 -17.18 26.63
C GLN A 149 -25.36 -16.81 25.16
N ALA A 150 -24.13 -16.34 24.95
CA ALA A 150 -23.66 -16.06 23.62
C ALA A 150 -23.64 -17.30 22.71
N HIS A 151 -23.23 -18.47 23.28
CA HIS A 151 -23.24 -19.72 22.56
C HIS A 151 -24.67 -20.18 22.23
N ALA A 152 -25.63 -20.03 23.16
CA ALA A 152 -27.04 -20.34 22.93
C ALA A 152 -27.67 -19.45 21.85
N ASP A 153 -27.21 -18.19 21.73
CA ASP A 153 -27.63 -17.24 20.67
C ASP A 153 -27.00 -17.57 19.31
N GLY A 154 -26.23 -18.65 19.18
CA GLY A 154 -25.67 -19.15 17.95
C GLY A 154 -24.26 -18.63 17.61
N ILE A 155 -23.56 -17.94 18.51
CA ILE A 155 -22.17 -17.57 18.31
C ILE A 155 -21.28 -18.80 18.51
N ARG A 156 -20.39 -19.13 17.57
CA ARG A 156 -19.58 -20.36 17.57
C ARG A 156 -18.08 -20.11 17.66
N ALA A 157 -17.63 -18.88 17.42
CA ALA A 157 -16.24 -18.49 17.55
C ALA A 157 -16.04 -17.53 18.73
N VAL A 158 -14.90 -17.64 19.43
CA VAL A 158 -14.52 -16.72 20.50
C VAL A 158 -13.07 -16.27 20.35
N ALA A 159 -12.86 -14.95 20.44
CA ALA A 159 -11.56 -14.30 20.56
C ALA A 159 -11.37 -13.87 22.02
N VAL A 160 -10.28 -14.30 22.68
CA VAL A 160 -9.95 -13.93 24.06
C VAL A 160 -8.73 -13.02 24.06
N VAL A 161 -8.85 -11.84 24.68
CA VAL A 161 -7.83 -10.80 24.67
C VAL A 161 -7.67 -10.20 26.07
N CYS A 162 -6.67 -10.68 26.83
CA CYS A 162 -6.35 -10.12 28.13
C CYS A 162 -5.18 -9.13 28.04
N LEU A 163 -5.17 -8.12 28.92
CA LEU A 163 -4.28 -6.95 28.81
C LEU A 163 -2.79 -7.30 28.67
N HIS A 164 -2.24 -8.14 29.54
CA HIS A 164 -0.83 -8.53 29.55
C HIS A 164 -0.59 -10.01 29.22
N SER A 165 -1.53 -10.66 28.54
CA SER A 165 -1.45 -12.08 28.18
C SER A 165 -0.29 -12.43 27.24
N TYR A 166 0.24 -11.47 26.51
CA TYR A 166 1.41 -11.66 25.64
C TYR A 166 2.66 -12.14 26.42
N LEU A 167 2.75 -11.82 27.73
CA LEU A 167 3.78 -12.31 28.65
C LEU A 167 3.22 -13.31 29.66
N TYR A 168 1.97 -13.13 30.11
CA TYR A 168 1.34 -13.87 31.20
C TYR A 168 0.04 -14.52 30.73
N PRO A 169 0.09 -15.63 29.98
CA PRO A 169 -1.06 -16.21 29.29
C PRO A 169 -2.01 -17.02 30.17
N GLY A 170 -1.76 -17.12 31.50
CA GLY A 170 -2.50 -17.98 32.40
C GLY A 170 -4.02 -17.77 32.37
N HIS A 171 -4.47 -16.53 32.53
CA HIS A 171 -5.89 -16.19 32.52
C HIS A 171 -6.57 -16.50 31.16
N GLU A 172 -5.90 -16.22 30.02
CA GLU A 172 -6.46 -16.58 28.71
C GLU A 172 -6.63 -18.08 28.53
N ARG A 173 -5.67 -18.90 29.03
CA ARG A 173 -5.76 -20.36 28.95
C ARG A 173 -6.91 -20.92 29.81
N GLU A 174 -7.14 -20.35 31.01
CA GLU A 174 -8.30 -20.69 31.82
C GLU A 174 -9.61 -20.37 31.12
N ILE A 175 -9.72 -19.17 30.51
CA ILE A 175 -10.89 -18.75 29.73
C ILE A 175 -11.05 -19.62 28.47
N GLY A 176 -9.97 -19.98 27.79
CA GLY A 176 -9.98 -20.88 26.64
C GLY A 176 -10.50 -22.29 27.05
N THR A 177 -10.06 -22.81 28.17
CA THR A 177 -10.56 -24.09 28.73
C THR A 177 -12.05 -23.99 29.03
N LEU A 178 -12.53 -22.88 29.59
CA LEU A 178 -13.95 -22.64 29.82
C LEU A 178 -14.74 -22.61 28.50
N ALA A 179 -14.24 -21.90 27.50
CA ALA A 179 -14.84 -21.84 26.16
C ALA A 179 -14.99 -23.22 25.52
N GLN A 180 -13.96 -24.06 25.66
CA GLN A 180 -13.96 -25.44 25.17
C GLN A 180 -15.05 -26.28 25.85
N ARG A 181 -15.19 -26.16 27.17
CA ARG A 181 -16.24 -26.87 27.93
C ARG A 181 -17.65 -26.41 27.55
N ILE A 182 -17.82 -25.13 27.16
CA ILE A 182 -19.12 -24.61 26.72
C ILE A 182 -19.44 -25.12 25.31
N GLY A 183 -18.44 -25.47 24.50
CA GLY A 183 -18.62 -26.02 23.15
C GLY A 183 -18.39 -25.03 21.99
N PHE A 184 -17.62 -23.96 22.20
CA PHE A 184 -17.21 -23.10 21.08
C PHE A 184 -16.36 -23.88 20.08
N ALA A 185 -16.72 -23.80 18.81
CA ALA A 185 -16.05 -24.53 17.71
C ALA A 185 -14.69 -23.91 17.32
N GLN A 186 -14.54 -22.62 17.54
CA GLN A 186 -13.28 -21.87 17.32
C GLN A 186 -12.96 -21.06 18.57
N ILE A 187 -11.74 -21.23 19.06
CA ILE A 187 -11.19 -20.50 20.21
C ILE A 187 -9.85 -19.94 19.81
N SER A 188 -9.74 -18.62 19.79
CA SER A 188 -8.51 -17.89 19.45
C SER A 188 -8.05 -17.10 20.67
N LEU A 189 -6.88 -17.46 21.24
CA LEU A 189 -6.26 -16.79 22.37
C LEU A 189 -5.21 -15.79 21.87
N SER A 190 -5.25 -14.56 22.34
CA SER A 190 -4.36 -13.51 21.84
C SER A 190 -2.88 -13.80 22.13
N SER A 191 -2.61 -14.49 23.22
CA SER A 191 -1.27 -14.97 23.59
C SER A 191 -0.69 -16.04 22.66
N GLU A 192 -1.53 -16.70 21.83
CA GLU A 192 -1.12 -17.73 20.88
C GLU A 192 -1.18 -17.23 19.43
N VAL A 193 -2.14 -16.36 19.13
CA VAL A 193 -2.36 -15.83 17.78
C VAL A 193 -1.35 -14.72 17.45
N SER A 194 -1.09 -13.82 18.42
CA SER A 194 -0.18 -12.67 18.23
C SER A 194 0.44 -12.25 19.57
N PRO A 195 1.46 -12.97 20.11
CA PRO A 195 2.03 -12.73 21.44
C PRO A 195 2.88 -11.47 21.52
N LEU A 196 2.28 -10.31 21.19
CA LEU A 196 2.94 -9.01 21.09
C LEU A 196 2.26 -7.99 22.01
N MET A 197 3.00 -7.00 22.47
CA MET A 197 2.62 -6.11 23.56
C MET A 197 1.33 -5.31 23.29
N LYS A 198 1.21 -4.66 22.13
CA LYS A 198 0.11 -3.73 21.84
C LYS A 198 -1.27 -4.39 21.81
N LEU A 199 -2.19 -3.96 22.69
CA LEU A 199 -3.50 -4.57 22.87
C LEU A 199 -4.37 -4.50 21.60
N VAL A 200 -4.45 -3.36 20.93
CA VAL A 200 -5.33 -3.15 19.77
C VAL A 200 -4.94 -4.06 18.59
N PRO A 201 -3.72 -4.03 18.04
CA PRO A 201 -3.36 -4.90 16.91
C PRO A 201 -3.37 -6.38 17.28
N ARG A 202 -3.02 -6.75 18.53
CA ARG A 202 -3.12 -8.12 19.04
C ARG A 202 -4.59 -8.59 19.09
N GLY A 203 -5.48 -7.74 19.59
CA GLY A 203 -6.91 -8.03 19.68
C GLY A 203 -7.56 -8.12 18.30
N ASP A 204 -7.30 -7.18 17.41
CA ASP A 204 -7.82 -7.20 16.04
C ASP A 204 -7.39 -8.48 15.30
N THR A 205 -6.12 -8.87 15.42
CA THR A 205 -5.59 -10.10 14.78
C THR A 205 -6.25 -11.36 15.36
N THR A 206 -6.51 -11.38 16.67
CA THR A 206 -7.19 -12.50 17.33
C THR A 206 -8.63 -12.63 16.89
N VAL A 207 -9.32 -11.50 16.71
CA VAL A 207 -10.69 -11.47 16.18
C VAL A 207 -10.71 -11.93 14.72
N VAL A 208 -9.78 -11.49 13.88
CA VAL A 208 -9.63 -11.96 12.49
C VAL A 208 -9.43 -13.47 12.43
N ASP A 209 -8.56 -14.01 13.29
CA ASP A 209 -8.32 -15.45 13.34
C ASP A 209 -9.59 -16.23 13.75
N ALA A 210 -10.29 -15.76 14.79
CA ALA A 210 -11.54 -16.38 15.23
C ALA A 210 -12.63 -16.33 14.15
N TYR A 211 -12.69 -15.23 13.40
CA TYR A 211 -13.69 -14.98 12.37
C TYR A 211 -13.46 -15.79 11.09
N LEU A 212 -12.20 -15.96 10.66
CA LEU A 212 -11.86 -16.56 9.36
C LEU A 212 -11.51 -18.06 9.45
N SER A 213 -10.93 -18.53 10.56
CA SER A 213 -10.47 -19.92 10.67
C SER A 213 -11.57 -20.97 10.45
N PRO A 214 -12.82 -20.79 10.91
CA PRO A 214 -13.89 -21.74 10.63
C PRO A 214 -14.26 -21.86 9.16
N VAL A 215 -14.37 -20.71 8.46
CA VAL A 215 -14.68 -20.65 7.01
C VAL A 215 -13.57 -21.33 6.20
N LEU A 216 -12.33 -21.02 6.55
CA LEU A 216 -11.16 -21.62 5.91
C LEU A 216 -11.11 -23.13 6.12
N ARG A 217 -11.36 -23.61 7.33
CA ARG A 217 -11.40 -25.04 7.67
C ARG A 217 -12.50 -25.77 6.91
N GLN A 218 -13.67 -25.16 6.77
CA GLN A 218 -14.76 -25.71 5.97
C GLN A 218 -14.33 -25.91 4.51
N TYR A 219 -13.70 -24.91 3.91
CA TYR A 219 -13.17 -25.01 2.55
C TYR A 219 -12.10 -26.11 2.42
N ILE A 220 -11.13 -26.13 3.33
CA ILE A 220 -10.08 -27.16 3.36
C ILE A 220 -10.68 -28.57 3.40
N ASN A 221 -11.67 -28.80 4.27
CA ASN A 221 -12.35 -30.09 4.40
C ASN A 221 -13.08 -30.47 3.11
N GLN A 222 -13.74 -29.51 2.43
CA GLN A 222 -14.41 -29.78 1.16
C GLN A 222 -13.43 -30.24 0.06
N VAL A 223 -12.24 -29.66 0.00
CA VAL A 223 -11.18 -30.07 -0.91
C VAL A 223 -10.62 -31.43 -0.50
N ALA A 224 -10.33 -31.63 0.78
CA ALA A 224 -9.76 -32.88 1.30
C ALA A 224 -10.68 -34.09 1.06
N ASP A 225 -12.00 -33.93 1.21
CA ASP A 225 -12.98 -34.99 0.94
C ASP A 225 -12.98 -35.43 -0.52
N GLN A 226 -12.69 -34.53 -1.44
CA GLN A 226 -12.62 -34.80 -2.88
C GLN A 226 -11.25 -35.30 -3.34
N MET A 227 -10.20 -35.11 -2.52
CA MET A 227 -8.81 -35.44 -2.80
C MET A 227 -8.23 -36.37 -1.73
N ARG A 228 -8.94 -37.46 -1.41
CA ARG A 228 -8.56 -38.36 -0.33
C ARG A 228 -7.18 -39.00 -0.55
N GLY A 229 -6.35 -38.98 0.47
CA GLY A 229 -5.01 -39.55 0.44
C GLY A 229 -3.95 -38.67 -0.27
N VAL A 230 -4.30 -37.47 -0.72
CA VAL A 230 -3.40 -36.49 -1.33
C VAL A 230 -2.88 -35.54 -0.24
N ARG A 231 -1.59 -35.23 -0.25
CA ARG A 231 -1.00 -34.22 0.62
C ARG A 231 -1.43 -32.82 0.18
N LEU A 232 -2.23 -32.16 1.02
CA LEU A 232 -2.71 -30.79 0.78
C LEU A 232 -1.86 -29.78 1.55
N MET A 233 -1.36 -28.79 0.85
CA MET A 233 -0.60 -27.67 1.41
C MET A 233 -1.18 -26.35 0.94
N PHE A 234 -1.18 -25.34 1.79
CA PHE A 234 -1.76 -24.04 1.53
C PHE A 234 -0.74 -22.93 1.65
N MET A 235 -0.81 -21.99 0.71
CA MET A 235 0.05 -20.82 0.68
C MET A 235 -0.35 -19.83 1.77
N GLN A 236 0.63 -19.44 2.58
CA GLN A 236 0.46 -18.41 3.60
C GLN A 236 0.79 -17.02 3.06
N SER A 237 0.30 -15.99 3.72
CA SER A 237 0.57 -14.58 3.43
C SER A 237 2.07 -14.21 3.49
N ASN A 238 2.87 -14.96 4.26
CA ASN A 238 4.31 -14.76 4.44
C ASN A 238 5.19 -15.32 3.32
N GLY A 239 4.58 -15.97 2.30
CA GLY A 239 5.28 -16.60 1.19
C GLY A 239 5.67 -18.06 1.39
N GLY A 240 5.33 -18.67 2.53
CA GLY A 240 5.56 -20.08 2.82
C GLY A 240 4.33 -20.94 2.64
N LEU A 241 4.53 -22.26 2.56
CA LEU A 241 3.45 -23.26 2.59
C LEU A 241 3.28 -23.79 4.01
N ALA A 242 2.04 -24.14 4.36
CA ALA A 242 1.69 -24.89 5.56
C ALA A 242 0.75 -26.04 5.23
N GLN A 243 0.77 -27.12 6.01
CA GLN A 243 -0.25 -28.16 5.93
C GLN A 243 -1.61 -27.67 6.42
N ALA A 244 -2.67 -28.30 5.97
CA ALA A 244 -4.06 -27.99 6.33
C ALA A 244 -4.30 -27.84 7.84
N GLY A 245 -3.62 -28.65 8.68
CA GLY A 245 -3.75 -28.61 10.15
C GLY A 245 -3.13 -27.40 10.83
N HIS A 246 -2.14 -26.78 10.20
CA HIS A 246 -1.41 -25.60 10.74
C HIS A 246 -1.82 -24.29 10.07
N PHE A 247 -2.67 -24.33 9.04
CA PHE A 247 -3.10 -23.16 8.29
C PHE A 247 -4.22 -22.40 8.99
N ARG A 248 -3.94 -21.17 9.44
CA ARG A 248 -4.86 -20.33 10.24
C ARG A 248 -5.47 -19.21 9.42
N GLY A 249 -6.64 -18.73 9.85
CA GLY A 249 -7.37 -17.66 9.17
C GLY A 249 -6.55 -16.37 8.97
N LYS A 250 -5.76 -15.96 9.98
CA LYS A 250 -4.88 -14.79 9.91
C LYS A 250 -3.75 -14.91 8.88
N ASP A 251 -3.32 -16.13 8.57
CA ASP A 251 -2.18 -16.40 7.66
C ASP A 251 -2.62 -16.65 6.21
N ALA A 252 -3.94 -16.66 5.93
CA ALA A 252 -4.51 -17.01 4.64
C ALA A 252 -4.83 -15.80 3.74
N ILE A 253 -4.67 -14.58 4.26
CA ILE A 253 -5.04 -13.34 3.57
C ILE A 253 -3.96 -13.00 2.54
N LEU A 254 -4.34 -12.68 1.26
CA LEU A 254 -3.43 -12.37 0.15
C LEU A 254 -2.47 -13.53 -0.23
N SER A 255 -2.90 -14.79 -0.09
CA SER A 255 -2.05 -15.96 -0.41
C SER A 255 -1.76 -16.10 -1.90
N GLY A 256 -2.66 -15.73 -2.81
CA GLY A 256 -2.43 -15.73 -4.25
C GLY A 256 -1.30 -14.79 -4.67
N PRO A 257 -1.39 -13.48 -4.37
CA PRO A 257 -0.29 -12.54 -4.62
C PRO A 257 1.05 -12.94 -3.98
N ALA A 258 1.03 -13.57 -2.78
CA ALA A 258 2.24 -14.11 -2.17
C ALA A 258 2.89 -15.20 -3.05
N GLY A 259 2.09 -16.06 -3.67
CA GLY A 259 2.59 -17.01 -4.68
C GLY A 259 3.24 -16.32 -5.87
N GLY A 260 2.66 -15.22 -6.35
CA GLY A 260 3.22 -14.40 -7.42
C GLY A 260 4.62 -13.88 -7.10
N ILE A 261 4.82 -13.38 -5.86
CA ILE A 261 6.14 -12.91 -5.41
C ILE A 261 7.15 -14.06 -5.35
N VAL A 262 6.76 -15.21 -4.81
CA VAL A 262 7.66 -16.38 -4.77
C VAL A 262 8.03 -16.79 -6.19
N GLY A 263 7.07 -16.86 -7.12
CA GLY A 263 7.29 -17.12 -8.54
C GLY A 263 8.25 -16.12 -9.17
N MET A 264 8.01 -14.83 -8.95
CA MET A 264 8.87 -13.73 -9.40
C MET A 264 10.31 -13.90 -8.92
N VAL A 265 10.53 -14.10 -7.62
CA VAL A 265 11.87 -14.24 -7.02
C VAL A 265 12.58 -15.47 -7.58
N ARG A 266 11.90 -16.63 -7.61
CA ARG A 266 12.52 -17.87 -8.10
C ARG A 266 12.88 -17.82 -9.58
N MET A 267 12.00 -17.26 -10.41
CA MET A 267 12.24 -17.14 -11.84
C MET A 267 13.30 -16.06 -12.14
N SER A 268 13.31 -14.96 -11.41
CA SER A 268 14.34 -13.93 -11.56
C SER A 268 15.74 -14.44 -11.15
N ALA A 269 15.81 -15.20 -10.07
CA ALA A 269 17.06 -15.84 -9.64
C ALA A 269 17.59 -16.84 -10.69
N LEU A 270 16.71 -17.61 -11.35
CA LEU A 270 17.08 -18.49 -12.46
C LEU A 270 17.67 -17.70 -13.65
N ALA A 271 17.22 -16.48 -13.86
CA ALA A 271 17.74 -15.56 -14.88
C ALA A 271 18.96 -14.75 -14.40
N GLY A 272 19.45 -14.96 -13.16
CA GLY A 272 20.64 -14.31 -12.61
C GLY A 272 20.37 -12.94 -11.96
N PHE A 273 19.13 -12.62 -11.62
CA PHE A 273 18.76 -11.36 -10.97
C PHE A 273 18.35 -11.60 -9.51
N ASP A 274 18.98 -10.87 -8.58
CA ASP A 274 18.74 -10.90 -7.14
C ASP A 274 18.18 -9.59 -6.57
N HIS A 275 18.03 -8.56 -7.42
CA HIS A 275 17.41 -7.28 -7.14
C HIS A 275 16.32 -7.02 -8.16
N VAL A 276 15.06 -7.21 -7.75
CA VAL A 276 13.91 -7.15 -8.67
C VAL A 276 12.71 -6.43 -8.08
N ILE A 277 12.01 -5.73 -8.95
CA ILE A 277 10.67 -5.19 -8.69
C ILE A 277 9.67 -6.11 -9.38
N GLY A 278 8.72 -6.64 -8.60
CA GLY A 278 7.60 -7.39 -9.13
C GLY A 278 6.51 -6.48 -9.64
N PHE A 279 5.98 -6.80 -10.82
CA PHE A 279 4.92 -6.07 -11.47
C PHE A 279 3.88 -7.05 -12.02
N ASP A 280 2.88 -7.37 -11.18
CA ASP A 280 1.76 -8.25 -11.51
C ASP A 280 0.56 -7.42 -11.93
N MET A 281 0.22 -7.41 -13.20
CA MET A 281 -0.94 -6.68 -13.69
C MET A 281 -2.00 -7.62 -14.25
N GLY A 282 -3.15 -7.58 -13.60
CA GLY A 282 -4.35 -8.27 -14.02
C GLY A 282 -5.37 -7.37 -14.72
N GLY A 283 -6.61 -7.82 -14.75
CA GLY A 283 -7.73 -7.06 -15.32
C GLY A 283 -8.20 -5.91 -14.42
N THR A 284 -8.10 -6.03 -13.10
CA THR A 284 -8.70 -5.09 -12.13
C THR A 284 -7.67 -4.22 -11.40
N SER A 285 -6.50 -4.77 -11.14
CA SER A 285 -5.47 -4.14 -10.31
C SER A 285 -4.06 -4.49 -10.78
N THR A 286 -3.10 -3.77 -10.24
CA THR A 286 -1.68 -4.09 -10.34
C THR A 286 -1.12 -4.26 -8.93
N ASP A 287 -0.48 -5.40 -8.69
CA ASP A 287 0.25 -5.70 -7.46
C ASP A 287 1.74 -5.48 -7.72
N VAL A 288 2.36 -4.66 -6.88
CA VAL A 288 3.79 -4.39 -6.96
C VAL A 288 4.49 -4.88 -5.70
N SER A 289 5.70 -5.42 -5.87
CA SER A 289 6.50 -5.98 -4.80
C SER A 289 7.98 -5.69 -5.03
N HIS A 290 8.78 -5.76 -3.95
CA HIS A 290 10.20 -5.49 -3.97
C HIS A 290 10.98 -6.69 -3.41
N TYR A 291 12.13 -6.99 -4.00
CA TYR A 291 13.04 -8.02 -3.53
C TYR A 291 14.50 -7.59 -3.74
N ALA A 292 15.32 -7.68 -2.69
CA ALA A 292 16.73 -7.36 -2.69
C ALA A 292 17.54 -8.42 -1.92
N GLY A 293 17.40 -9.68 -2.31
CA GLY A 293 18.06 -10.82 -1.67
C GLY A 293 17.26 -11.44 -0.51
N GLU A 294 16.31 -10.71 0.09
CA GLU A 294 15.39 -11.21 1.11
C GLU A 294 13.96 -10.80 0.79
N TYR A 295 12.97 -11.62 1.20
CA TYR A 295 11.58 -11.26 1.11
C TYR A 295 11.27 -10.11 2.06
N GLU A 296 10.76 -9.01 1.54
CA GLU A 296 10.22 -7.95 2.38
C GLU A 296 8.89 -8.37 3.01
N ARG A 297 8.79 -8.16 4.32
CA ARG A 297 7.58 -8.46 5.08
C ARG A 297 7.12 -7.26 5.87
N VAL A 298 5.83 -7.05 5.84
CA VAL A 298 5.12 -6.14 6.74
C VAL A 298 4.45 -6.96 7.83
N PHE A 299 4.47 -6.44 9.05
CA PHE A 299 3.86 -7.12 10.20
C PHE A 299 2.51 -6.50 10.55
N THR A 300 2.29 -5.24 10.23
CA THR A 300 1.02 -4.55 10.46
C THR A 300 0.48 -4.07 9.12
N THR A 301 -0.75 -4.45 8.80
CA THR A 301 -1.43 -4.06 7.56
C THR A 301 -2.92 -3.85 7.79
N GLN A 302 -3.58 -3.28 6.81
CA GLN A 302 -5.04 -3.14 6.79
C GLN A 302 -5.59 -3.75 5.50
N VAL A 303 -6.48 -4.73 5.63
CA VAL A 303 -7.14 -5.39 4.51
C VAL A 303 -8.64 -5.24 4.67
N ALA A 304 -9.33 -4.77 3.64
CA ALA A 304 -10.78 -4.53 3.67
C ALA A 304 -11.24 -3.64 4.87
N GLY A 305 -10.43 -2.67 5.27
CA GLY A 305 -10.71 -1.81 6.43
C GLY A 305 -10.46 -2.47 7.80
N VAL A 306 -9.99 -3.72 7.82
CA VAL A 306 -9.66 -4.46 9.05
C VAL A 306 -8.15 -4.45 9.28
N ARG A 307 -7.75 -4.02 10.47
CA ARG A 307 -6.35 -4.04 10.89
C ARG A 307 -5.93 -5.47 11.24
N LEU A 308 -4.71 -5.81 10.87
CA LEU A 308 -4.15 -7.14 11.06
C LEU A 308 -2.65 -7.01 11.37
N ARG A 309 -2.17 -7.77 12.35
CA ARG A 309 -0.75 -7.94 12.61
C ARG A 309 -0.35 -9.41 12.43
N ALA A 310 0.09 -9.72 11.23
CA ALA A 310 0.64 -11.02 10.87
C ALA A 310 1.79 -10.81 9.87
N PRO A 311 2.81 -11.69 9.85
CA PRO A 311 3.85 -11.62 8.84
C PRO A 311 3.24 -11.83 7.45
N MET A 312 3.33 -10.81 6.60
CA MET A 312 2.83 -10.85 5.23
C MET A 312 3.91 -10.34 4.30
N LEU A 313 4.00 -10.88 3.09
CA LEU A 313 4.84 -10.29 2.05
C LEU A 313 4.33 -8.87 1.76
N ASP A 314 5.27 -7.95 1.59
CA ASP A 314 4.93 -6.55 1.31
C ASP A 314 4.45 -6.40 -0.13
N ILE A 315 3.15 -6.16 -0.27
CA ILE A 315 2.46 -6.02 -1.55
C ILE A 315 1.70 -4.70 -1.53
N HIS A 316 1.97 -3.87 -2.52
CA HIS A 316 1.16 -2.67 -2.72
C HIS A 316 0.29 -2.83 -3.95
N THR A 317 -1.03 -2.85 -3.73
CA THR A 317 -2.03 -2.94 -4.78
C THR A 317 -2.51 -1.56 -5.19
N VAL A 318 -2.50 -1.29 -6.47
CA VAL A 318 -3.11 -0.08 -7.05
C VAL A 318 -4.26 -0.46 -7.98
N ALA A 319 -5.34 0.32 -7.92
CA ALA A 319 -6.49 0.15 -8.80
C ALA A 319 -6.17 0.66 -10.23
N ALA A 320 -5.18 0.05 -10.86
CA ALA A 320 -4.72 0.31 -12.21
C ALA A 320 -4.53 -1.03 -12.92
N GLY A 321 -5.58 -1.51 -13.56
CA GLY A 321 -5.61 -2.76 -14.32
C GLY A 321 -6.14 -2.54 -15.73
N GLY A 322 -6.24 -3.61 -16.51
CA GLY A 322 -6.78 -3.53 -17.87
C GLY A 322 -8.22 -3.00 -17.95
N GLY A 323 -9.02 -3.24 -16.91
CA GLY A 323 -10.41 -2.78 -16.79
C GLY A 323 -10.58 -1.42 -16.11
N SER A 324 -9.50 -0.71 -15.78
CA SER A 324 -9.61 0.65 -15.21
C SER A 324 -10.31 1.58 -16.18
N ILE A 325 -11.39 2.23 -15.70
CA ILE A 325 -12.29 3.04 -16.52
C ILE A 325 -11.63 4.37 -16.87
N LEU A 326 -11.80 4.77 -18.12
CA LEU A 326 -11.30 6.05 -18.64
C LEU A 326 -12.38 7.12 -18.47
N HIS A 327 -12.02 8.21 -17.81
CA HIS A 327 -12.92 9.33 -17.53
C HIS A 327 -12.35 10.63 -18.09
N PHE A 328 -13.25 11.52 -18.56
CA PHE A 328 -12.93 12.90 -18.81
C PHE A 328 -13.84 13.78 -17.93
N ASP A 329 -13.25 14.55 -17.00
CA ASP A 329 -14.01 15.35 -16.04
C ASP A 329 -14.40 16.75 -16.56
N GLY A 330 -14.06 17.04 -17.83
CA GLY A 330 -14.30 18.34 -18.49
C GLY A 330 -13.05 19.21 -18.55
N SER A 331 -11.96 18.80 -17.93
CA SER A 331 -10.65 19.48 -17.94
C SER A 331 -9.48 18.51 -17.97
N ARG A 332 -9.61 17.34 -17.36
CA ARG A 332 -8.55 16.35 -17.21
C ARG A 332 -8.96 14.96 -17.68
N TYR A 333 -7.99 14.22 -18.17
CA TYR A 333 -8.10 12.79 -18.37
C TYR A 333 -7.85 12.09 -17.04
N ARG A 334 -8.67 11.09 -16.70
CA ARG A 334 -8.52 10.30 -15.49
C ARG A 334 -8.62 8.82 -15.78
N VAL A 335 -7.81 8.01 -15.13
CA VAL A 335 -7.80 6.55 -15.22
C VAL A 335 -8.12 5.98 -13.85
N GLY A 336 -9.23 5.27 -13.74
CA GLY A 336 -9.71 4.74 -12.48
C GLY A 336 -10.23 5.84 -11.51
N PRO A 337 -10.35 5.54 -10.21
CA PRO A 337 -10.04 4.25 -9.56
C PRO A 337 -11.04 3.12 -9.86
N ASP A 338 -12.19 3.45 -10.48
CA ASP A 338 -13.22 2.47 -10.80
C ASP A 338 -12.75 1.50 -11.89
N SER A 339 -13.17 0.24 -11.77
CA SER A 339 -12.90 -0.81 -12.75
C SER A 339 -14.19 -1.41 -13.28
N ALA A 340 -14.22 -1.67 -14.58
CA ALA A 340 -15.32 -2.39 -15.22
C ALA A 340 -15.37 -3.89 -14.86
N GLY A 341 -14.36 -4.40 -14.16
CA GLY A 341 -14.27 -5.80 -13.79
C GLY A 341 -14.24 -6.75 -15.00
N ALA A 342 -14.81 -7.92 -14.82
CA ALA A 342 -15.00 -8.90 -15.90
C ALA A 342 -16.41 -8.80 -16.53
N ASP A 343 -17.39 -8.34 -15.78
CA ASP A 343 -18.77 -8.10 -16.18
C ASP A 343 -19.20 -6.72 -15.67
N PRO A 344 -19.58 -5.78 -16.55
CA PRO A 344 -19.66 -5.88 -18.02
C PRO A 344 -18.30 -5.95 -18.73
N GLY A 345 -17.17 -5.65 -18.05
CA GLY A 345 -15.82 -5.61 -18.60
C GLY A 345 -15.55 -4.39 -19.49
N PRO A 346 -14.33 -4.26 -20.05
CA PRO A 346 -13.99 -3.28 -21.08
C PRO A 346 -14.95 -3.29 -22.27
N ALA A 347 -15.10 -2.17 -22.97
CA ALA A 347 -16.00 -2.03 -24.11
C ALA A 347 -15.76 -3.11 -25.19
N CYS A 348 -14.51 -3.51 -25.43
CA CYS A 348 -14.13 -4.55 -26.38
C CYS A 348 -14.61 -5.96 -25.98
N TYR A 349 -15.02 -6.20 -24.71
CA TYR A 349 -15.48 -7.53 -24.24
C TYR A 349 -16.92 -7.85 -24.65
N ARG A 350 -17.60 -6.94 -25.34
CA ARG A 350 -18.96 -7.11 -25.88
C ARG A 350 -20.08 -7.18 -24.82
N GLY A 351 -19.77 -6.88 -23.56
CA GLY A 351 -20.72 -6.82 -22.44
C GLY A 351 -21.42 -5.46 -22.28
N GLY A 352 -21.15 -4.49 -23.17
CA GLY A 352 -21.71 -3.14 -23.06
C GLY A 352 -21.01 -2.26 -22.00
N GLY A 353 -19.79 -2.61 -21.61
CA GLY A 353 -19.00 -1.87 -20.63
C GLY A 353 -18.41 -0.57 -21.17
N PRO A 354 -17.83 0.26 -20.26
CA PRO A 354 -17.20 1.54 -20.61
C PRO A 354 -15.83 1.35 -21.27
N LEU A 355 -15.27 2.45 -21.80
CA LEU A 355 -13.88 2.47 -22.26
C LEU A 355 -12.93 2.30 -21.08
N CYS A 356 -11.96 1.38 -21.25
CA CYS A 356 -10.97 1.01 -20.25
C CYS A 356 -9.54 1.03 -20.83
N VAL A 357 -8.54 0.80 -19.98
CA VAL A 357 -7.13 0.70 -20.39
C VAL A 357 -6.91 -0.39 -21.45
N THR A 358 -7.61 -1.53 -21.36
CA THR A 358 -7.59 -2.57 -22.40
C THR A 358 -8.05 -2.02 -23.74
N ASP A 359 -9.10 -1.20 -23.77
CA ASP A 359 -9.60 -0.58 -25.00
C ASP A 359 -8.61 0.41 -25.60
N ALA A 360 -7.88 1.16 -24.75
CA ALA A 360 -6.77 2.01 -25.22
C ALA A 360 -5.68 1.18 -25.88
N ASN A 361 -5.30 0.04 -25.33
CA ASN A 361 -4.33 -0.87 -25.96
C ASN A 361 -4.85 -1.46 -27.29
N VAL A 362 -6.15 -1.76 -27.39
CA VAL A 362 -6.79 -2.20 -28.65
C VAL A 362 -6.79 -1.06 -29.69
N MET A 363 -7.15 0.17 -29.28
CA MET A 363 -7.16 1.35 -30.14
C MET A 363 -5.79 1.64 -30.76
N LEU A 364 -4.73 1.47 -29.95
CA LEU A 364 -3.33 1.71 -30.35
C LEU A 364 -2.68 0.52 -31.05
N GLY A 365 -3.42 -0.60 -31.25
CA GLY A 365 -2.89 -1.81 -31.85
C GLY A 365 -1.85 -2.55 -31.00
N ARG A 366 -1.74 -2.23 -29.71
CA ARG A 366 -0.86 -2.93 -28.75
C ARG A 366 -1.43 -4.30 -28.40
N ILE A 367 -2.75 -4.46 -28.43
CA ILE A 367 -3.47 -5.72 -28.41
C ILE A 367 -4.08 -5.95 -29.79
N GLN A 368 -3.77 -7.09 -30.40
CA GLN A 368 -4.29 -7.51 -31.70
C GLN A 368 -5.47 -8.47 -31.48
N PRO A 369 -6.73 -8.09 -31.82
CA PRO A 369 -7.91 -8.91 -31.57
C PRO A 369 -7.85 -10.32 -32.15
N THR A 370 -7.18 -10.50 -33.28
CA THR A 370 -7.01 -11.80 -33.98
C THR A 370 -6.02 -12.74 -33.27
N HIS A 371 -5.17 -12.19 -32.39
CA HIS A 371 -4.16 -12.94 -31.63
C HIS A 371 -4.48 -13.01 -30.13
N PHE A 372 -5.64 -12.49 -29.74
CA PHE A 372 -6.15 -12.57 -28.38
C PHE A 372 -7.19 -13.68 -28.27
N SER A 373 -7.40 -14.23 -27.06
CA SER A 373 -8.35 -15.31 -26.85
C SER A 373 -9.78 -14.94 -27.26
N SER A 374 -10.43 -15.78 -28.07
CA SER A 374 -11.83 -15.59 -28.49
C SER A 374 -12.76 -16.20 -27.44
N VAL A 375 -12.98 -15.49 -26.33
CA VAL A 375 -13.79 -15.95 -25.17
C VAL A 375 -14.88 -14.95 -24.80
N PHE A 376 -15.15 -13.98 -25.66
CA PHE A 376 -16.07 -12.87 -25.40
C PHE A 376 -17.41 -13.02 -26.11
N GLY A 377 -18.32 -12.08 -25.81
CA GLY A 377 -19.67 -12.10 -26.36
C GLY A 377 -20.61 -13.11 -25.68
N PRO A 378 -21.89 -13.11 -26.04
CA PRO A 378 -22.92 -13.93 -25.36
C PRO A 378 -22.66 -15.43 -25.40
N SER A 379 -22.01 -15.92 -26.47
CA SER A 379 -21.67 -17.35 -26.63
C SER A 379 -20.30 -17.72 -26.08
N GLY A 380 -19.47 -16.73 -25.68
CA GLY A 380 -18.11 -16.93 -25.17
C GLY A 380 -17.12 -17.47 -26.23
N ASP A 381 -17.32 -17.11 -27.51
CA ASP A 381 -16.52 -17.61 -28.66
C ASP A 381 -16.09 -16.49 -29.63
N GLN A 382 -16.32 -15.22 -29.25
CA GLN A 382 -16.03 -14.07 -30.11
C GLN A 382 -14.73 -13.41 -29.76
N PRO A 383 -14.01 -12.82 -30.75
CA PRO A 383 -12.83 -11.99 -30.47
C PRO A 383 -13.22 -10.64 -29.88
N LEU A 384 -12.21 -9.87 -29.41
CA LEU A 384 -12.37 -8.48 -28.98
C LEU A 384 -13.02 -7.63 -30.08
N ASP A 385 -13.90 -6.68 -29.70
CA ASP A 385 -14.59 -5.77 -30.62
C ASP A 385 -13.84 -4.45 -30.80
N ALA A 386 -12.90 -4.42 -31.74
CA ALA A 386 -12.17 -3.21 -32.12
C ALA A 386 -13.08 -2.12 -32.73
N GLY A 387 -14.22 -2.50 -33.32
CA GLY A 387 -15.16 -1.55 -33.90
C GLY A 387 -15.83 -0.68 -32.84
N THR A 388 -16.28 -1.31 -31.74
CA THR A 388 -16.86 -0.59 -30.59
C THR A 388 -15.82 0.31 -29.93
N VAL A 389 -14.58 -0.15 -29.79
CA VAL A 389 -13.47 0.68 -29.25
C VAL A 389 -13.23 1.92 -30.09
N ARG A 390 -13.12 1.77 -31.42
CA ARG A 390 -12.88 2.91 -32.33
C ARG A 390 -14.00 3.93 -32.25
N ARG A 391 -15.28 3.51 -32.26
CA ARG A 391 -16.42 4.42 -32.08
C ARG A 391 -16.33 5.16 -30.74
N GLY A 392 -16.11 4.45 -29.65
CA GLY A 392 -16.03 5.03 -28.32
C GLY A 392 -14.93 6.09 -28.20
N PHE A 393 -13.73 5.84 -28.72
CA PHE A 393 -12.65 6.85 -28.70
C PHE A 393 -12.92 8.00 -29.67
N THR A 394 -13.60 7.79 -30.80
CA THR A 394 -14.02 8.88 -31.69
C THR A 394 -15.01 9.82 -31.00
N ASP A 395 -16.02 9.24 -30.32
CA ASP A 395 -17.02 10.02 -29.59
C ASP A 395 -16.38 10.78 -28.42
N LEU A 396 -15.45 10.13 -27.69
CA LEU A 396 -14.72 10.74 -26.58
C LEU A 396 -13.80 11.90 -27.06
N ALA A 397 -13.09 11.72 -28.18
CA ALA A 397 -12.26 12.76 -28.76
C ALA A 397 -13.11 13.98 -29.19
N ALA A 398 -14.29 13.74 -29.78
CA ALA A 398 -15.23 14.79 -30.14
C ALA A 398 -15.77 15.55 -28.90
N ASP A 399 -16.09 14.84 -27.80
CA ASP A 399 -16.55 15.48 -26.55
C ASP A 399 -15.42 16.33 -25.91
N ILE A 400 -14.17 15.83 -25.93
CA ILE A 400 -13.02 16.59 -25.44
C ILE A 400 -12.82 17.86 -26.25
N ALA A 401 -12.79 17.76 -27.60
CA ALA A 401 -12.63 18.90 -28.49
C ALA A 401 -13.75 19.95 -28.28
N ALA A 402 -14.99 19.49 -28.13
CA ALA A 402 -16.13 20.38 -27.90
C ALA A 402 -16.04 21.14 -26.56
N ARG A 403 -15.47 20.54 -25.52
CA ARG A 403 -15.39 21.14 -24.18
C ARG A 403 -14.13 21.98 -23.93
N THR A 404 -13.01 21.59 -24.56
CA THR A 404 -11.71 22.21 -24.28
C THR A 404 -11.09 22.91 -25.47
N GLY A 405 -11.56 22.67 -26.70
CA GLY A 405 -10.90 23.10 -27.92
C GLY A 405 -9.68 22.24 -28.31
N ASP A 406 -9.34 21.20 -27.52
CA ASP A 406 -8.21 20.30 -27.76
C ASP A 406 -8.59 19.26 -28.84
N ASP A 407 -8.23 19.52 -30.08
CA ASP A 407 -8.56 18.70 -31.26
C ASP A 407 -7.51 17.58 -31.48
N ARG A 408 -7.62 16.52 -30.70
CA ARG A 408 -6.78 15.32 -30.75
C ARG A 408 -7.45 14.18 -31.51
N SER A 409 -6.64 13.42 -32.25
CA SER A 409 -7.15 12.18 -32.83
C SER A 409 -7.55 11.16 -31.76
N PRO A 410 -8.47 10.22 -32.06
CA PRO A 410 -8.84 9.14 -31.14
C PRO A 410 -7.63 8.34 -30.62
N GLU A 411 -6.60 8.15 -31.47
CA GLU A 411 -5.35 7.49 -31.08
C GLU A 411 -4.54 8.33 -30.08
N GLN A 412 -4.44 9.64 -30.28
CA GLN A 412 -3.75 10.54 -29.35
C GLN A 412 -4.47 10.60 -27.99
N VAL A 413 -5.79 10.56 -28.00
CA VAL A 413 -6.60 10.47 -26.75
C VAL A 413 -6.30 9.15 -26.04
N ALA A 414 -6.30 8.01 -26.76
CA ALA A 414 -5.99 6.69 -26.18
C ALA A 414 -4.56 6.65 -25.61
N GLU A 415 -3.57 7.20 -26.34
CA GLU A 415 -2.17 7.29 -25.90
C GLU A 415 -2.04 8.16 -24.64
N GLY A 416 -2.81 9.25 -24.53
CA GLY A 416 -2.87 10.11 -23.36
C GLY A 416 -3.33 9.37 -22.12
N TYR A 417 -4.42 8.62 -22.21
CA TYR A 417 -4.90 7.77 -21.10
C TYR A 417 -3.88 6.71 -20.71
N LEU A 418 -3.22 6.09 -21.69
CA LEU A 418 -2.21 5.09 -21.43
C LEU A 418 -1.00 5.66 -20.67
N ARG A 419 -0.57 6.88 -20.99
CA ARG A 419 0.50 7.60 -20.27
C ARG A 419 0.13 7.84 -18.80
N ILE A 420 -1.12 8.19 -18.51
CA ILE A 420 -1.60 8.36 -17.13
C ILE A 420 -1.62 7.01 -16.39
N ALA A 421 -2.11 5.95 -17.03
CA ALA A 421 -2.10 4.60 -16.45
C ALA A 421 -0.67 4.17 -16.08
N VAL A 422 0.30 4.36 -16.97
CA VAL A 422 1.72 4.08 -16.73
C VAL A 422 2.29 4.91 -15.57
N ALA A 423 1.96 6.21 -15.50
CA ALA A 423 2.39 7.07 -14.39
C ALA A 423 1.84 6.60 -13.04
N ASN A 424 0.57 6.19 -12.99
CA ASN A 424 -0.05 5.63 -11.77
C ASN A 424 0.64 4.34 -11.32
N MET A 425 0.95 3.43 -12.25
CA MET A 425 1.68 2.19 -11.98
C MET A 425 3.12 2.47 -11.51
N ALA A 426 3.82 3.40 -12.13
CA ALA A 426 5.16 3.80 -11.72
C ALA A 426 5.17 4.40 -10.29
N ASN A 427 4.16 5.21 -9.95
CA ASN A 427 4.01 5.75 -8.60
C ASN A 427 3.77 4.65 -7.55
N ALA A 428 3.01 3.60 -7.89
CA ALA A 428 2.85 2.45 -7.00
C ALA A 428 4.19 1.74 -6.72
N VAL A 429 5.04 1.57 -7.75
CA VAL A 429 6.39 1.01 -7.57
C VAL A 429 7.25 1.89 -6.67
N LYS A 430 7.23 3.23 -6.87
CA LYS A 430 7.97 4.17 -6.01
C LYS A 430 7.59 4.04 -4.54
N LYS A 431 6.32 3.76 -4.25
CA LYS A 431 5.81 3.63 -2.88
C LYS A 431 6.44 2.47 -2.10
N ILE A 432 6.66 1.33 -2.74
CA ILE A 432 7.24 0.15 -2.09
C ILE A 432 8.77 0.10 -2.16
N SER A 433 9.40 0.98 -2.92
CA SER A 433 10.84 0.95 -3.18
C SER A 433 11.53 2.27 -2.83
N VAL A 434 11.34 3.31 -3.62
CA VAL A 434 12.02 4.61 -3.43
C VAL A 434 11.68 5.24 -2.08
N GLN A 435 10.44 5.08 -1.60
CA GLN A 435 10.04 5.58 -0.27
C GLN A 435 10.77 4.87 0.86
N LYS A 436 11.20 3.63 0.63
CA LYS A 436 12.01 2.85 1.57
C LYS A 436 13.52 3.03 1.39
N GLY A 437 13.93 3.93 0.49
CA GLY A 437 15.34 4.27 0.27
C GLY A 437 16.06 3.41 -0.78
N HIS A 438 15.33 2.61 -1.57
CA HIS A 438 15.92 1.78 -2.62
C HIS A 438 16.09 2.55 -3.94
N ASP A 439 17.25 2.43 -4.57
CA ASP A 439 17.52 2.97 -5.91
C ASP A 439 17.05 1.99 -6.99
N VAL A 440 15.82 2.16 -7.46
CA VAL A 440 15.18 1.27 -8.43
C VAL A 440 15.89 1.20 -9.78
N THR A 441 16.74 2.15 -10.12
CA THR A 441 17.48 2.15 -11.39
C THR A 441 18.47 1.00 -11.52
N ARG A 442 18.79 0.35 -10.40
CA ARG A 442 19.68 -0.83 -10.31
C ARG A 442 18.95 -2.16 -10.34
N TYR A 443 17.63 -2.14 -10.38
CA TYR A 443 16.76 -3.31 -10.34
C TYR A 443 16.32 -3.74 -11.73
N ALA A 444 15.97 -5.00 -11.89
CA ALA A 444 15.19 -5.45 -13.02
C ALA A 444 13.69 -5.40 -12.68
N LEU A 445 12.87 -4.99 -13.64
CA LEU A 445 11.41 -5.07 -13.52
C LEU A 445 10.95 -6.44 -14.00
N THR A 446 10.52 -7.31 -13.11
CA THR A 446 9.97 -8.62 -13.46
C THR A 446 8.47 -8.51 -13.58
N THR A 447 7.96 -8.63 -14.80
CA THR A 447 6.52 -8.48 -15.08
C THR A 447 5.84 -9.83 -15.30
N PHE A 448 4.64 -9.92 -14.79
CA PHE A 448 3.75 -11.08 -14.92
C PHE A 448 2.27 -10.66 -14.83
N GLY A 449 1.36 -11.64 -14.80
CA GLY A 449 -0.06 -11.38 -15.01
C GLY A 449 -0.41 -11.20 -16.49
N GLY A 450 -1.70 -11.23 -16.82
CA GLY A 450 -2.16 -11.21 -18.21
C GLY A 450 -1.93 -9.90 -18.97
N ALA A 451 -1.84 -8.77 -18.25
CA ALA A 451 -1.70 -7.41 -18.80
C ALA A 451 -0.31 -6.77 -18.57
N GLY A 452 0.49 -7.30 -17.65
CA GLY A 452 1.76 -6.68 -17.24
C GLY A 452 2.73 -6.43 -18.39
N GLY A 453 2.91 -7.39 -19.28
CA GLY A 453 3.81 -7.28 -20.44
C GLY A 453 3.44 -6.16 -21.42
N GLN A 454 2.19 -5.69 -21.41
CA GLN A 454 1.74 -4.60 -22.30
C GLN A 454 2.30 -3.24 -21.89
N HIS A 455 2.67 -3.07 -20.63
CA HIS A 455 3.05 -1.77 -20.04
C HIS A 455 4.47 -1.76 -19.46
N ALA A 456 5.11 -2.91 -19.35
CA ALA A 456 6.35 -3.08 -18.60
C ALA A 456 7.50 -2.19 -19.09
N CYS A 457 7.72 -2.06 -20.41
CA CYS A 457 8.74 -1.18 -20.97
C CYS A 457 8.48 0.30 -20.63
N ALA A 458 7.23 0.74 -20.78
CA ALA A 458 6.85 2.13 -20.49
C ALA A 458 6.95 2.45 -18.98
N VAL A 459 6.56 1.50 -18.09
CA VAL A 459 6.72 1.63 -16.64
C VAL A 459 8.21 1.67 -16.25
N ALA A 460 9.03 0.83 -16.86
CA ALA A 460 10.48 0.80 -16.65
C ALA A 460 11.11 2.15 -17.07
N ASP A 461 10.72 2.72 -18.22
CA ASP A 461 11.17 4.04 -18.67
C ASP A 461 10.80 5.14 -17.66
N ALA A 462 9.56 5.13 -17.13
CA ALA A 462 9.09 6.10 -16.13
C ALA A 462 9.84 6.00 -14.78
N LEU A 463 10.46 4.84 -14.49
CA LEU A 463 11.24 4.58 -13.28
C LEU A 463 12.76 4.70 -13.51
N GLY A 464 13.22 4.82 -14.74
CA GLY A 464 14.63 4.78 -15.09
C GLY A 464 15.25 3.39 -15.06
N ILE A 465 14.43 2.33 -15.01
CA ILE A 465 14.85 0.93 -15.05
C ILE A 465 15.22 0.57 -16.49
N ARG A 466 16.33 -0.13 -16.68
CA ARG A 466 16.85 -0.47 -18.04
C ARG A 466 16.64 -1.93 -18.43
N THR A 467 16.13 -2.74 -17.53
CA THR A 467 15.97 -4.19 -17.71
C THR A 467 14.58 -4.63 -17.30
N VAL A 468 13.86 -5.27 -18.19
CA VAL A 468 12.55 -5.89 -17.92
C VAL A 468 12.69 -7.39 -18.17
N LEU A 469 12.24 -8.19 -17.20
CA LEU A 469 12.25 -9.64 -17.28
C LEU A 469 10.80 -10.15 -17.38
N ILE A 470 10.51 -10.96 -18.38
CA ILE A 470 9.23 -11.64 -18.54
C ILE A 470 9.47 -13.13 -18.43
N PRO A 471 9.17 -13.77 -17.29
CA PRO A 471 9.43 -15.18 -17.10
C PRO A 471 8.53 -16.05 -18.02
N PRO A 472 8.94 -17.28 -18.31
CA PRO A 472 8.03 -18.25 -18.90
C PRO A 472 6.84 -18.45 -17.97
N MET A 473 5.66 -18.73 -18.55
CA MET A 473 4.41 -18.88 -17.80
C MET A 473 3.98 -17.62 -17.02
N ALA A 474 4.40 -16.41 -17.44
CA ALA A 474 4.04 -15.16 -16.78
C ALA A 474 2.54 -15.02 -16.49
N GLY A 475 1.65 -15.53 -17.36
CA GLY A 475 0.21 -15.47 -17.18
C GLY A 475 -0.37 -16.38 -16.09
N VAL A 476 0.44 -17.29 -15.51
CA VAL A 476 0.08 -18.23 -14.43
C VAL A 476 1.18 -18.31 -13.36
N LEU A 477 1.97 -17.24 -13.22
CA LEU A 477 3.16 -17.22 -12.37
C LEU A 477 2.83 -17.42 -10.89
N SER A 478 1.68 -16.95 -10.41
CA SER A 478 1.24 -17.15 -9.02
C SER A 478 1.06 -18.65 -8.71
N ALA A 479 0.41 -19.40 -9.57
CA ALA A 479 0.27 -20.85 -9.40
C ALA A 479 1.64 -21.56 -9.47
N LEU A 480 2.51 -21.17 -10.40
CA LEU A 480 3.88 -21.68 -10.47
C LEU A 480 4.64 -21.39 -9.17
N GLY A 481 4.58 -20.15 -8.65
CA GLY A 481 5.25 -19.75 -7.44
C GLY A 481 4.76 -20.50 -6.19
N ILE A 482 3.46 -20.79 -6.10
CA ILE A 482 2.91 -21.68 -5.07
C ILE A 482 3.58 -23.07 -5.15
N GLY A 483 3.83 -23.55 -6.37
CA GLY A 483 4.56 -24.79 -6.60
C GLY A 483 6.04 -24.75 -6.18
N LEU A 484 6.66 -23.58 -6.26
CA LEU A 484 8.07 -23.35 -5.93
C LEU A 484 8.31 -22.91 -4.48
N ALA A 485 7.24 -22.65 -3.72
CA ALA A 485 7.33 -22.18 -2.35
C ALA A 485 7.84 -23.28 -1.41
N ASP A 486 8.61 -22.84 -0.43
CA ASP A 486 9.08 -23.69 0.67
C ASP A 486 8.05 -23.75 1.80
N THR A 487 8.11 -24.78 2.63
CA THR A 487 7.31 -24.88 3.84
C THR A 487 7.89 -23.96 4.91
N THR A 488 7.10 -23.10 5.54
CA THR A 488 7.62 -22.11 6.49
C THR A 488 6.80 -22.05 7.77
N ALA A 489 7.47 -22.11 8.92
CA ALA A 489 6.90 -21.87 10.23
C ALA A 489 7.54 -20.61 10.85
N MET A 490 6.71 -19.60 11.17
CA MET A 490 7.14 -18.38 11.83
C MET A 490 6.65 -18.31 13.26
N ARG A 491 7.50 -17.80 14.16
CA ARG A 491 7.20 -17.59 15.58
C ARG A 491 7.72 -16.24 16.03
N GLU A 492 6.94 -15.55 16.82
CA GLU A 492 7.29 -14.25 17.38
C GLU A 492 6.98 -14.22 18.87
N GLN A 493 7.71 -13.38 19.62
CA GLN A 493 7.43 -13.11 21.02
C GLN A 493 8.00 -11.74 21.41
N SER A 494 7.20 -10.93 22.12
CA SER A 494 7.69 -9.70 22.76
C SER A 494 8.68 -10.01 23.88
N VAL A 495 9.72 -9.17 23.99
CA VAL A 495 10.74 -9.27 25.05
C VAL A 495 10.91 -7.95 25.83
N GLU A 496 10.75 -6.81 25.19
CA GLU A 496 10.72 -5.45 25.78
C GLU A 496 11.86 -5.18 26.77
N ILE A 497 13.09 -5.39 26.33
CA ILE A 497 14.29 -5.18 27.17
C ILE A 497 15.28 -4.20 26.54
N PRO A 498 15.98 -3.37 27.37
CA PRO A 498 17.08 -2.55 26.88
C PRO A 498 18.18 -3.42 26.24
N LEU A 499 18.73 -2.96 25.11
CA LEU A 499 19.84 -3.63 24.42
C LEU A 499 21.16 -3.31 25.16
N GLY A 500 21.38 -4.01 26.24
CA GLY A 500 22.55 -3.86 27.12
C GLY A 500 23.21 -5.19 27.44
N PRO A 501 24.22 -5.23 28.32
CA PRO A 501 25.01 -6.44 28.61
C PRO A 501 24.21 -7.67 29.04
N ALA A 502 23.05 -7.49 29.64
CA ALA A 502 22.17 -8.59 30.07
C ALA A 502 21.24 -9.12 28.95
N ALA A 503 21.12 -8.37 27.83
CA ALA A 503 20.19 -8.73 26.76
C ALA A 503 20.57 -10.02 26.00
N PRO A 504 21.83 -10.33 25.67
CA PRO A 504 22.17 -11.50 24.84
C PRO A 504 21.65 -12.82 25.38
N GLN A 505 21.82 -13.06 26.68
CA GLN A 505 21.37 -14.32 27.30
C GLN A 505 19.84 -14.48 27.22
N ARG A 506 19.11 -13.40 27.47
CA ARG A 506 17.64 -13.41 27.41
C ARG A 506 17.15 -13.58 25.96
N LEU A 507 17.76 -12.84 25.02
CA LEU A 507 17.40 -12.94 23.60
C LEU A 507 17.70 -14.35 23.05
N ALA A 508 18.87 -14.93 23.38
CA ALA A 508 19.22 -16.29 22.96
C ALA A 508 18.21 -17.32 23.51
N SER A 509 17.86 -17.26 24.79
CA SER A 509 16.90 -18.19 25.40
C SER A 509 15.53 -18.15 24.74
N VAL A 510 15.01 -16.95 24.44
CA VAL A 510 13.72 -16.80 23.76
C VAL A 510 13.83 -17.30 22.31
N ALA A 511 14.88 -16.94 21.59
CA ALA A 511 15.10 -17.38 20.22
C ALA A 511 15.19 -18.90 20.09
N GLU A 512 15.90 -19.59 21.02
CA GLU A 512 16.00 -21.06 21.05
C GLU A 512 14.63 -21.72 21.34
N SER A 513 13.82 -21.12 22.21
CA SER A 513 12.48 -21.62 22.48
C SER A 513 11.57 -21.54 21.26
N LEU A 514 11.59 -20.38 20.56
CA LEU A 514 10.82 -20.15 19.34
C LEU A 514 11.33 -21.08 18.20
N GLU A 515 12.63 -21.24 18.06
CA GLU A 515 13.21 -22.14 17.07
C GLU A 515 12.78 -23.60 17.29
N ARG A 516 12.84 -24.10 18.54
CA ARG A 516 12.38 -25.45 18.83
C ARG A 516 10.93 -25.65 18.43
N ALA A 517 10.07 -24.68 18.71
CA ALA A 517 8.66 -24.74 18.34
C ALA A 517 8.45 -24.72 16.81
N ALA A 518 9.16 -23.85 16.09
CA ALA A 518 9.07 -23.76 14.64
C ALA A 518 9.65 -25.02 13.93
N ARG A 519 10.76 -25.54 14.43
CA ARG A 519 11.33 -26.81 13.90
C ARG A 519 10.43 -28.00 14.16
N ALA A 520 9.81 -28.09 15.35
CA ALA A 520 8.87 -29.17 15.69
C ALA A 520 7.68 -29.21 14.73
N GLU A 521 7.14 -28.05 14.35
CA GLU A 521 6.05 -27.97 13.37
C GLU A 521 6.49 -28.51 12.01
N LEU A 522 7.64 -28.08 11.49
CA LEU A 522 8.14 -28.55 10.20
C LEU A 522 8.46 -30.06 10.21
N LEU A 523 8.99 -30.59 11.31
CA LEU A 523 9.21 -32.02 11.48
C LEU A 523 7.91 -32.81 11.48
N ASP A 524 6.86 -32.29 12.16
CA ASP A 524 5.51 -32.88 12.14
C ASP A 524 4.91 -32.86 10.75
N GLU A 525 5.20 -31.80 9.98
CA GLU A 525 4.84 -31.71 8.56
C GLU A 525 5.68 -32.64 7.63
N GLY A 526 6.63 -33.39 8.17
CA GLY A 526 7.45 -34.36 7.46
C GLY A 526 8.64 -33.76 6.71
N VAL A 527 9.09 -32.54 7.08
CA VAL A 527 10.31 -31.95 6.54
C VAL A 527 11.54 -32.57 7.22
N PRO A 528 12.52 -33.14 6.49
CA PRO A 528 13.73 -33.66 7.10
C PRO A 528 14.52 -32.56 7.82
N GLY A 529 15.04 -32.89 9.02
CA GLY A 529 15.71 -31.92 9.89
C GLY A 529 16.92 -31.22 9.25
N GLU A 530 17.65 -31.92 8.39
CA GLU A 530 18.79 -31.40 7.60
C GLU A 530 18.39 -30.40 6.52
N ARG A 531 17.12 -30.38 6.14
CA ARG A 531 16.55 -29.43 5.17
C ARG A 531 15.93 -28.20 5.83
N ILE A 532 15.94 -28.10 7.15
CA ILE A 532 15.39 -26.97 7.87
C ILE A 532 16.46 -25.90 8.07
N ARG A 533 16.29 -24.75 7.43
CA ARG A 533 17.06 -23.53 7.68
C ARG A 533 16.32 -22.63 8.66
N VAL A 534 17.06 -21.92 9.50
CA VAL A 534 16.48 -21.03 10.51
C VAL A 534 17.13 -19.67 10.44
N VAL A 535 16.30 -18.64 10.43
CA VAL A 535 16.70 -17.23 10.55
C VAL A 535 16.11 -16.67 11.83
N ARG A 536 16.96 -16.03 12.65
CA ARG A 536 16.59 -15.40 13.90
C ARG A 536 16.74 -13.90 13.77
N ARG A 537 15.70 -13.12 14.05
CA ARG A 537 15.74 -11.65 14.02
C ARG A 537 15.30 -11.08 15.36
N VAL A 538 15.89 -9.95 15.73
CA VAL A 538 15.45 -9.12 16.82
C VAL A 538 14.88 -7.82 16.26
N HIS A 539 13.75 -7.39 16.78
CA HIS A 539 13.11 -6.14 16.41
C HIS A 539 13.60 -5.05 17.35
N LEU A 540 14.42 -4.13 16.83
CA LEU A 540 15.04 -3.05 17.62
C LEU A 540 14.33 -1.73 17.35
N ARG A 541 14.18 -0.92 18.37
CA ARG A 541 13.71 0.46 18.29
C ARG A 541 14.47 1.34 19.26
N TYR A 542 14.47 2.63 19.04
CA TYR A 542 14.93 3.56 20.08
C TYR A 542 13.94 3.59 21.25
N GLU A 543 14.47 3.84 22.45
CA GLU A 543 13.62 4.08 23.62
C GLU A 543 12.67 5.26 23.38
N GLY A 544 11.37 5.08 23.72
CA GLY A 544 10.33 6.09 23.49
C GLY A 544 9.80 6.14 22.06
N THR A 545 10.31 5.32 21.11
CA THR A 545 9.73 5.16 19.78
C THR A 545 8.96 3.83 19.69
N ASP A 546 8.08 3.72 18.70
CA ASP A 546 7.27 2.52 18.49
C ASP A 546 7.60 1.78 17.19
N THR A 547 8.46 2.35 16.36
CA THR A 547 8.81 1.75 15.08
C THR A 547 10.05 0.88 15.24
N ALA A 548 9.84 -0.42 15.27
CA ALA A 548 10.91 -1.39 15.38
C ALA A 548 11.39 -1.82 13.98
N ILE A 549 12.70 -1.93 13.83
CA ILE A 549 13.38 -2.43 12.63
C ILE A 549 13.91 -3.83 12.93
N PRO A 550 13.54 -4.86 12.16
CA PRO A 550 14.10 -6.20 12.32
C PRO A 550 15.55 -6.25 11.84
N VAL A 551 16.45 -6.73 12.69
CA VAL A 551 17.85 -7.02 12.35
C VAL A 551 18.18 -8.45 12.71
N GLN A 552 19.19 -9.03 12.08
CA GLN A 552 19.64 -10.39 12.40
C GLN A 552 20.13 -10.45 13.85
N LEU A 553 19.75 -11.49 14.59
CA LEU A 553 20.22 -11.71 15.96
C LEU A 553 21.72 -12.05 15.92
N ALA A 554 22.54 -11.22 16.55
CA ALA A 554 23.99 -11.29 16.58
C ALA A 554 24.54 -10.66 17.88
N GLU A 555 25.83 -10.32 17.92
CA GLU A 555 26.42 -9.54 18.99
C GLU A 555 25.83 -8.12 19.05
N ILE A 556 25.78 -7.53 20.24
CA ILE A 556 25.13 -6.23 20.49
C ILE A 556 25.59 -5.15 19.51
N GLU A 557 26.90 -5.00 19.34
CA GLU A 557 27.49 -3.99 18.45
C GLU A 557 27.11 -4.19 16.99
N THR A 558 27.07 -5.43 16.54
CA THR A 558 26.63 -5.79 15.18
C THR A 558 25.16 -5.46 14.98
N MET A 559 24.32 -5.81 15.94
CA MET A 559 22.87 -5.48 15.89
C MET A 559 22.63 -3.96 15.91
N ALA A 560 23.34 -3.22 16.77
CA ALA A 560 23.23 -1.78 16.84
C ALA A 560 23.65 -1.11 15.52
N THR A 561 24.79 -1.51 14.96
CA THR A 561 25.27 -1.00 13.66
C THR A 561 24.32 -1.30 12.53
N ALA A 562 23.76 -2.51 12.46
CA ALA A 562 22.79 -2.89 11.45
C ALA A 562 21.49 -2.07 11.59
N PHE A 563 21.01 -1.87 12.82
CA PHE A 563 19.86 -1.02 13.11
C PHE A 563 20.11 0.43 12.68
N GLU A 564 21.23 1.04 13.09
CA GLU A 564 21.58 2.41 12.74
C GLU A 564 21.71 2.62 11.23
N SER A 565 22.33 1.67 10.53
CA SER A 565 22.43 1.69 9.08
C SER A 565 21.04 1.68 8.42
N SER A 566 20.18 0.76 8.83
CA SER A 566 18.80 0.66 8.33
C SER A 566 17.97 1.89 8.69
N HIS A 567 18.08 2.37 9.93
CA HIS A 567 17.40 3.56 10.39
C HIS A 567 17.83 4.81 9.61
N ARG A 568 19.14 4.96 9.34
CA ARG A 568 19.66 6.07 8.54
C ARG A 568 19.20 5.99 7.08
N ALA A 569 19.14 4.81 6.50
CA ALA A 569 18.62 4.62 5.14
C ALA A 569 17.12 4.98 5.03
N LEU A 570 16.32 4.55 6.03
CA LEU A 570 14.89 4.82 6.08
C LEU A 570 14.58 6.29 6.44
N TYR A 571 15.30 6.87 7.41
CA TYR A 571 14.89 8.14 8.07
C TYR A 571 15.90 9.27 7.94
N THR A 572 17.10 9.03 7.39
CA THR A 572 18.19 9.98 7.15
C THR A 572 18.89 10.53 8.40
N PHE A 573 18.44 10.22 9.60
CA PHE A 573 19.06 10.64 10.86
C PHE A 573 19.12 9.48 11.88
N LEU A 574 19.88 9.68 12.94
CA LEU A 574 19.92 8.79 14.11
C LEU A 574 19.50 9.57 15.35
N LEU A 575 18.95 8.86 16.34
CA LEU A 575 18.64 9.43 17.65
C LEU A 575 19.74 9.05 18.64
N ASP A 576 20.10 9.98 19.53
CA ASP A 576 20.99 9.72 20.65
C ASP A 576 20.17 9.17 21.83
N ARG A 577 19.75 7.91 21.72
CA ARG A 577 18.91 7.21 22.72
C ARG A 577 19.27 5.73 22.78
N PRO A 578 19.04 5.09 23.95
CA PRO A 578 19.21 3.66 24.09
C PRO A 578 18.33 2.86 23.09
N LEU A 579 18.81 1.69 22.71
CA LEU A 579 18.03 0.74 21.92
C LEU A 579 17.26 -0.21 22.83
N ILE A 580 16.04 -0.54 22.44
CA ILE A 580 15.15 -1.53 23.05
C ILE A 580 14.98 -2.69 22.09
N ALA A 581 15.18 -3.92 22.56
CA ALA A 581 14.74 -5.11 21.88
C ALA A 581 13.25 -5.34 22.20
N GLU A 582 12.39 -5.03 21.24
CA GLU A 582 10.93 -5.13 21.39
C GLU A 582 10.45 -6.56 21.32
N ALA A 583 10.90 -7.31 20.29
CA ALA A 583 10.46 -8.66 20.03
C ALA A 583 11.57 -9.49 19.37
N ILE A 584 11.40 -10.80 19.41
CA ILE A 584 12.17 -11.76 18.61
C ILE A 584 11.24 -12.45 17.64
N SER A 585 11.68 -12.60 16.40
CA SER A 585 11.06 -13.45 15.39
C SER A 585 12.01 -14.54 14.93
N VAL A 586 11.47 -15.74 14.77
CA VAL A 586 12.20 -16.90 14.25
C VAL A 586 11.42 -17.46 13.07
N GLU A 587 12.10 -17.61 11.96
CA GLU A 587 11.61 -18.20 10.73
C GLU A 587 12.35 -19.51 10.47
N ALA A 588 11.63 -20.63 10.50
CA ALA A 588 12.14 -21.93 10.07
C ALA A 588 11.57 -22.24 8.68
N THR A 589 12.45 -22.51 7.71
CA THR A 589 12.12 -22.83 6.33
C THR A 589 12.58 -24.23 5.99
N GLY A 590 11.64 -25.10 5.64
CA GLY A 590 11.87 -26.43 5.14
C GLY A 590 12.02 -26.41 3.62
N LEU A 591 13.25 -26.56 3.14
CA LEU A 591 13.55 -26.53 1.72
C LEU A 591 12.86 -27.68 0.98
N THR A 592 12.04 -27.35 0.01
CA THR A 592 11.34 -28.32 -0.85
C THR A 592 12.20 -28.70 -2.06
N ASP A 593 11.93 -29.88 -2.64
CA ASP A 593 12.55 -30.26 -3.90
C ASP A 593 12.05 -29.34 -5.01
N GLN A 594 12.96 -28.60 -5.61
CA GLN A 594 12.63 -27.72 -6.72
C GLN A 594 12.49 -28.54 -8.00
N PRO A 595 11.44 -28.29 -8.81
CA PRO A 595 11.38 -28.89 -10.14
C PRO A 595 12.53 -28.37 -11.00
N ASP A 596 12.99 -29.20 -11.93
CA ASP A 596 13.95 -28.74 -12.92
C ASP A 596 13.23 -27.80 -13.92
N LEU A 597 13.48 -26.50 -13.76
CA LEU A 597 12.91 -25.45 -14.59
C LEU A 597 13.75 -25.14 -15.84
N SER A 598 14.92 -25.79 -16.00
CA SER A 598 15.79 -25.57 -17.18
C SER A 598 15.12 -26.03 -18.48
N GLN A 599 14.20 -27.00 -18.39
CA GLN A 599 13.46 -27.52 -19.53
C GLN A 599 12.29 -26.61 -20.00
N LEU A 600 12.00 -25.50 -19.30
CA LEU A 600 10.97 -24.56 -19.73
C LEU A 600 11.34 -23.85 -21.05
N GLY A 601 12.62 -23.74 -21.37
CA GLY A 601 13.13 -23.21 -22.64
C GLY A 601 13.01 -24.16 -23.83
N ASP A 602 12.94 -25.48 -23.58
CA ASP A 602 12.98 -26.52 -24.63
C ASP A 602 11.60 -26.82 -25.27
N GLN A 603 10.53 -26.16 -24.89
CA GLN A 603 9.17 -26.42 -25.42
C GLN A 603 8.89 -25.75 -26.79
N ALA A 604 9.91 -25.35 -27.53
CA ALA A 604 9.74 -24.86 -28.90
C ALA A 604 9.14 -25.98 -29.76
N ASN A 605 7.82 -25.89 -30.00
CA ASN A 605 7.18 -26.73 -31.02
C ASN A 605 7.80 -26.38 -32.39
N ASP A 606 7.95 -27.39 -33.24
CA ASP A 606 8.50 -27.33 -34.61
C ASP A 606 7.67 -26.46 -35.60
N THR A 607 6.96 -25.46 -35.08
CA THR A 607 6.27 -24.48 -35.93
C THR A 607 7.29 -23.47 -36.42
N THR A 608 7.66 -23.54 -37.69
CA THR A 608 8.37 -22.48 -38.42
C THR A 608 7.59 -21.17 -38.28
N GLY A 609 7.95 -20.38 -37.28
CA GLY A 609 7.23 -19.16 -36.92
C GLY A 609 7.45 -18.08 -38.00
N SER A 610 6.47 -17.90 -38.87
CA SER A 610 6.40 -16.72 -39.72
C SER A 610 6.19 -15.48 -38.82
N SER A 611 7.06 -14.48 -38.91
CA SER A 611 6.80 -13.17 -38.35
C SER A 611 5.65 -12.53 -39.13
N GLU A 612 4.57 -12.19 -38.46
CA GLU A 612 3.48 -11.41 -39.04
C GLU A 612 3.76 -9.92 -38.78
N THR A 613 3.39 -9.07 -39.74
CA THR A 613 3.51 -7.61 -39.58
C THR A 613 2.14 -7.06 -39.19
N VAL A 614 2.10 -6.35 -38.06
CA VAL A 614 0.90 -5.67 -37.55
C VAL A 614 1.18 -4.18 -37.40
N ARG A 615 0.14 -3.37 -37.27
CA ARG A 615 0.28 -1.95 -37.05
C ARG A 615 0.12 -1.60 -35.57
N ILE A 616 1.03 -0.80 -35.05
CA ILE A 616 1.01 -0.26 -33.70
C ILE A 616 1.17 1.26 -33.75
N TYR A 617 0.38 1.97 -32.94
CA TYR A 617 0.52 3.40 -32.74
C TYR A 617 1.49 3.67 -31.60
N SER A 618 2.54 4.41 -31.88
CA SER A 618 3.59 4.75 -30.90
C SER A 618 4.21 6.08 -31.22
N ASN A 619 4.36 6.95 -30.23
CA ASN A 619 4.95 8.28 -30.34
C ASN A 619 4.25 9.13 -31.44
N GLY A 620 2.92 9.13 -31.45
CA GLY A 620 2.11 9.95 -32.37
C GLY A 620 2.00 9.42 -33.79
N LEU A 621 2.52 8.24 -34.11
CA LEU A 621 2.56 7.69 -35.48
C LEU A 621 2.21 6.19 -35.51
N TRP A 622 1.48 5.78 -36.54
CA TRP A 622 1.29 4.38 -36.88
C TRP A 622 2.57 3.80 -37.52
N ARG A 623 3.05 2.68 -36.97
CA ARG A 623 4.24 1.96 -37.45
C ARG A 623 3.92 0.50 -37.74
N ASP A 624 4.62 -0.08 -38.69
CA ASP A 624 4.63 -1.51 -38.90
C ASP A 624 5.53 -2.16 -37.85
N ALA A 625 5.02 -3.19 -37.20
CA ALA A 625 5.70 -3.88 -36.11
C ALA A 625 5.61 -5.42 -36.30
N PRO A 626 6.69 -6.15 -36.04
CA PRO A 626 6.65 -7.59 -36.09
C PRO A 626 5.83 -8.13 -34.91
N LEU A 627 4.97 -9.09 -35.19
CA LEU A 627 4.29 -9.91 -34.20
C LEU A 627 4.85 -11.33 -34.25
N ARG A 628 5.29 -11.84 -33.10
CA ARG A 628 5.74 -13.22 -32.96
C ARG A 628 4.98 -13.93 -31.84
N ARG A 629 4.77 -15.23 -31.98
CA ARG A 629 4.31 -16.09 -30.89
C ARG A 629 5.52 -16.51 -30.06
N ARG A 630 5.40 -16.43 -28.73
CA ARG A 630 6.50 -16.81 -27.83
C ARG A 630 6.91 -18.26 -28.01
N GLU A 631 5.94 -19.16 -28.23
CA GLU A 631 6.19 -20.59 -28.41
C GLU A 631 7.00 -20.92 -29.69
N ALA A 632 7.08 -19.97 -30.61
CA ALA A 632 7.89 -20.09 -31.84
C ALA A 632 9.29 -19.44 -31.72
N MET A 633 9.57 -18.77 -30.60
CA MET A 633 10.87 -18.13 -30.37
C MET A 633 11.87 -19.15 -29.77
N ARG A 634 13.12 -19.06 -30.21
CA ARG A 634 14.22 -19.90 -29.72
C ARG A 634 15.20 -19.11 -28.87
N PRO A 635 15.95 -19.76 -27.97
CA PRO A 635 17.04 -19.10 -27.27
C PRO A 635 17.98 -18.37 -28.24
N GLY A 636 18.30 -17.11 -27.92
CA GLY A 636 19.08 -16.24 -28.79
C GLY A 636 18.28 -15.42 -29.81
N ASP A 637 16.99 -15.68 -30.00
CA ASP A 637 16.15 -14.84 -30.86
C ASP A 637 16.03 -13.45 -30.26
N VAL A 638 16.19 -12.43 -31.13
CA VAL A 638 16.15 -11.01 -30.75
C VAL A 638 15.03 -10.32 -31.51
N LEU A 639 14.26 -9.50 -30.77
CA LEU A 639 13.17 -8.69 -31.34
C LEU A 639 13.33 -7.24 -30.90
N THR A 640 13.53 -6.34 -31.87
CA THR A 640 13.66 -4.90 -31.59
C THR A 640 12.30 -4.21 -31.67
N GLY A 641 12.01 -3.34 -30.71
CA GLY A 641 10.77 -2.57 -30.66
C GLY A 641 10.68 -1.44 -31.71
N PRO A 642 9.45 -1.03 -32.12
CA PRO A 642 8.20 -1.55 -31.61
C PRO A 642 7.88 -2.96 -32.13
N ALA A 643 7.44 -3.85 -31.22
CA ALA A 643 7.12 -5.24 -31.57
C ALA A 643 6.12 -5.84 -30.58
N ILE A 644 5.44 -6.91 -30.99
CA ILE A 644 4.48 -7.65 -30.14
C ILE A 644 4.91 -9.12 -30.03
N ILE A 645 4.92 -9.63 -28.82
CA ILE A 645 5.09 -11.06 -28.53
C ILE A 645 3.77 -11.56 -27.92
N ALA A 646 3.09 -12.43 -28.65
CA ALA A 646 1.80 -12.99 -28.25
C ALA A 646 2.00 -14.34 -27.55
N GLU A 647 1.26 -14.57 -26.49
CA GLU A 647 1.18 -15.81 -25.72
C GLU A 647 -0.29 -16.22 -25.55
N ALA A 648 -0.57 -17.46 -25.20
CA ALA A 648 -1.94 -17.93 -24.99
C ALA A 648 -2.69 -17.13 -23.90
N ASN A 649 -2.00 -16.66 -22.86
CA ASN A 649 -2.57 -16.00 -21.69
C ASN A 649 -1.98 -14.60 -21.40
N ALA A 650 -1.10 -14.08 -22.26
CA ALA A 650 -0.44 -12.79 -22.07
C ALA A 650 -0.05 -12.15 -23.42
N THR A 651 0.17 -10.86 -23.41
CA THR A 651 0.76 -10.11 -24.52
C THR A 651 1.89 -9.23 -24.00
N THR A 652 3.06 -9.34 -24.61
CA THR A 652 4.19 -8.46 -24.32
C THR A 652 4.39 -7.47 -25.47
N VAL A 653 4.47 -6.20 -25.14
CA VAL A 653 4.80 -5.12 -26.06
C VAL A 653 6.24 -4.69 -25.80
N VAL A 654 7.08 -4.81 -26.80
CA VAL A 654 8.43 -4.27 -26.80
C VAL A 654 8.34 -2.86 -27.37
N ASP A 655 8.47 -1.86 -26.53
CA ASP A 655 8.33 -0.46 -26.93
C ASP A 655 9.55 0.05 -27.73
N ASP A 656 9.41 1.19 -28.39
CA ASP A 656 10.47 1.81 -29.18
C ASP A 656 11.74 2.05 -28.35
N GLY A 657 12.90 1.68 -28.90
CA GLY A 657 14.19 1.75 -28.19
C GLY A 657 14.47 0.65 -27.18
N TRP A 658 13.58 -0.34 -27.09
CA TRP A 658 13.78 -1.58 -26.35
C TRP A 658 14.09 -2.75 -27.28
N GLN A 659 14.81 -3.73 -26.77
CA GLN A 659 15.12 -4.95 -27.47
C GLN A 659 14.89 -6.15 -26.54
N ALA A 660 14.09 -7.12 -26.97
CA ALA A 660 13.80 -8.34 -26.22
C ALA A 660 14.60 -9.50 -26.79
N THR A 661 15.26 -10.26 -25.93
CA THR A 661 16.03 -11.45 -26.26
C THR A 661 15.44 -12.64 -25.52
N MET A 662 15.24 -13.77 -26.23
CA MET A 662 14.88 -15.05 -25.61
C MET A 662 16.13 -15.68 -24.99
N THR A 663 16.09 -15.95 -23.68
CA THR A 663 17.22 -16.57 -22.95
C THR A 663 17.15 -18.11 -23.07
N GLU A 664 18.25 -18.80 -22.70
CA GLU A 664 18.31 -20.27 -22.63
C GLU A 664 17.30 -20.85 -21.63
N THR A 665 16.98 -20.12 -20.59
CA THR A 665 15.98 -20.50 -19.57
C THR A 665 14.56 -20.15 -19.95
N GLY A 666 14.32 -19.72 -21.19
CA GLY A 666 12.99 -19.37 -21.70
C GLY A 666 12.44 -18.03 -21.25
N HIS A 667 13.25 -17.18 -20.59
CA HIS A 667 12.84 -15.82 -20.24
C HIS A 667 12.94 -14.89 -21.45
N LEU A 668 12.03 -13.92 -21.54
CA LEU A 668 12.23 -12.75 -22.40
C LEU A 668 12.93 -11.67 -21.59
N LEU A 669 14.15 -11.34 -21.97
CA LEU A 669 14.94 -10.28 -21.38
C LEU A 669 14.85 -9.06 -22.30
N ALA A 670 14.04 -8.05 -21.91
CA ALA A 670 13.97 -6.80 -22.63
C ALA A 670 14.95 -5.79 -22.00
N GLN A 671 15.78 -5.17 -22.85
CA GLN A 671 16.78 -4.20 -22.46
C GLN A 671 16.58 -2.88 -23.22
N ARG A 672 16.79 -1.77 -22.52
CA ARG A 672 16.77 -0.43 -23.13
C ARG A 672 18.07 -0.20 -23.89
N VAL A 673 18.00 -0.25 -25.21
CA VAL A 673 19.18 -0.12 -26.10
C VAL A 673 19.38 1.30 -26.64
N VAL A 674 18.33 2.12 -26.64
CA VAL A 674 18.41 3.54 -27.00
C VAL A 674 18.04 4.36 -25.79
N THR A 675 18.93 5.23 -25.32
CA THR A 675 18.61 6.14 -24.22
C THR A 675 17.45 7.04 -24.64
N PRO A 676 16.37 7.14 -23.87
CA PRO A 676 15.28 8.07 -24.20
C PRO A 676 15.87 9.46 -24.36
N PRO A 677 15.49 10.22 -25.40
CA PRO A 677 15.86 11.63 -25.44
C PRO A 677 15.33 12.26 -24.15
N ARG A 678 16.17 13.01 -23.44
CA ARG A 678 15.65 13.89 -22.40
C ARG A 678 14.54 14.72 -23.04
N PRO A 679 13.42 15.02 -22.32
CA PRO A 679 12.33 15.83 -22.89
C PRO A 679 12.78 17.27 -23.10
N ASP A 680 13.73 17.49 -24.04
CA ASP A 680 14.55 18.69 -24.08
C ASP A 680 14.15 19.73 -25.13
N ALA A 681 13.49 19.37 -26.18
CA ALA A 681 13.31 20.37 -27.23
C ALA A 681 11.86 20.47 -27.75
N ALA A 682 11.18 19.37 -27.95
CA ALA A 682 9.80 19.40 -28.43
C ALA A 682 8.81 19.92 -27.37
N THR A 683 9.09 19.65 -26.10
CA THR A 683 8.33 20.20 -24.97
C THR A 683 8.62 21.69 -24.80
N ARG A 684 9.88 22.14 -24.98
CA ARG A 684 10.24 23.57 -24.96
C ARG A 684 9.66 24.38 -26.11
N ALA A 685 9.64 23.84 -27.33
CA ALA A 685 9.07 24.53 -28.47
C ALA A 685 7.55 24.75 -28.38
N GLY A 686 6.81 23.85 -27.75
CA GLY A 686 5.41 24.07 -27.39
C GLY A 686 5.22 25.04 -26.22
N PHE A 687 6.26 25.24 -25.42
CA PHE A 687 6.22 26.07 -24.21
C PHE A 687 6.46 27.57 -24.48
N GLU A 688 7.04 27.96 -25.63
CA GLU A 688 7.30 29.37 -25.97
C GLU A 688 6.07 30.12 -26.54
N ALA A 689 4.97 29.43 -26.84
CA ALA A 689 3.79 29.99 -27.48
C ALA A 689 2.55 30.16 -26.57
N GLY A 690 2.73 30.54 -25.28
CA GLY A 690 1.61 30.87 -24.39
C GLY A 690 0.85 29.60 -23.92
N PHE A 691 1.20 29.12 -22.79
CA PHE A 691 0.86 27.84 -22.21
C PHE A 691 -0.64 27.56 -22.05
N GLU A 692 -1.23 26.75 -22.91
CA GLU A 692 -2.43 25.98 -22.56
C GLU A 692 -2.02 24.68 -21.85
N ALA A 693 -2.70 24.35 -20.74
CA ALA A 693 -2.40 23.16 -19.97
C ALA A 693 -2.72 21.89 -20.77
N ASP A 694 -1.74 21.04 -21.04
CA ASP A 694 -2.00 19.72 -21.60
C ASP A 694 -2.78 18.87 -20.58
N PRO A 695 -4.02 18.43 -20.88
CA PRO A 695 -4.86 17.71 -19.92
C PRO A 695 -4.24 16.41 -19.40
N VAL A 696 -3.37 15.76 -20.16
CA VAL A 696 -2.64 14.55 -19.76
C VAL A 696 -1.54 14.90 -18.77
N LEU A 697 -0.72 15.90 -19.09
CA LEU A 697 0.33 16.36 -18.18
C LEU A 697 -0.25 16.98 -16.91
N LEU A 698 -1.39 17.65 -16.99
CA LEU A 698 -2.07 18.21 -15.83
C LEU A 698 -2.42 17.11 -14.80
N GLU A 699 -2.95 15.98 -15.26
CA GLU A 699 -3.23 14.84 -14.37
C GLU A 699 -1.94 14.19 -13.85
N ILE A 700 -0.92 14.03 -14.70
CA ILE A 700 0.37 13.47 -14.29
C ILE A 700 1.02 14.34 -13.21
N PHE A 701 1.09 15.66 -13.40
CA PHE A 701 1.68 16.56 -12.42
C PHE A 701 0.86 16.66 -11.13
N ASN A 702 -0.47 16.68 -11.24
CA ASN A 702 -1.34 16.61 -10.06
C ASN A 702 -1.04 15.37 -9.21
N ASN A 703 -0.95 14.20 -9.84
CA ASN A 703 -0.65 12.95 -9.15
C ASN A 703 0.78 12.91 -8.59
N LEU A 704 1.75 13.49 -9.29
CA LEU A 704 3.13 13.60 -8.81
C LEU A 704 3.23 14.51 -7.57
N PHE A 705 2.63 15.70 -7.61
CA PHE A 705 2.64 16.62 -6.47
C PHE A 705 1.91 16.03 -5.26
N MET A 706 0.76 15.37 -5.46
CA MET A 706 0.04 14.66 -4.40
C MET A 706 0.89 13.53 -3.81
N SER A 707 1.53 12.73 -4.65
CA SER A 707 2.41 11.64 -4.22
C SER A 707 3.61 12.16 -3.40
N ILE A 708 4.17 13.32 -3.74
CA ILE A 708 5.25 13.92 -2.96
C ILE A 708 4.75 14.32 -1.56
N ALA A 709 3.60 14.98 -1.47
CA ALA A 709 3.02 15.35 -0.19
C ALA A 709 2.69 14.11 0.67
N GLU A 710 2.21 13.01 0.07
CA GLU A 710 1.99 11.74 0.75
C GLU A 710 3.30 11.12 1.26
N GLN A 711 4.38 11.18 0.48
CA GLN A 711 5.70 10.70 0.91
C GLN A 711 6.26 11.50 2.09
N MET A 712 6.04 12.81 2.10
CA MET A 712 6.35 13.67 3.26
C MET A 712 5.56 13.21 4.48
N GLY A 713 4.25 12.96 4.31
CA GLY A 713 3.35 12.48 5.38
C GLY A 713 3.78 11.14 5.95
N PHE A 714 4.09 10.17 5.09
CA PHE A 714 4.61 8.87 5.53
C PHE A 714 5.92 9.00 6.33
N ARG A 715 6.83 9.89 5.89
CA ARG A 715 8.06 10.17 6.62
C ARG A 715 7.77 10.75 8.01
N LEU A 716 6.83 11.69 8.11
CA LEU A 716 6.46 12.31 9.37
C LEU A 716 5.84 11.31 10.34
N GLU A 717 4.86 10.53 9.88
CA GLU A 717 4.20 9.47 10.66
C GLU A 717 5.23 8.48 11.23
N ALA A 718 6.14 8.01 10.39
CA ALA A 718 7.11 6.98 10.78
C ALA A 718 8.19 7.47 11.77
N THR A 719 8.45 8.79 11.85
CA THR A 719 9.54 9.34 12.66
C THR A 719 9.10 10.17 13.85
N ALA A 720 7.85 10.63 13.90
CA ALA A 720 7.30 11.39 15.00
C ALA A 720 7.13 10.53 16.27
N GLN A 721 7.08 11.18 17.43
CA GLN A 721 6.88 10.54 18.73
C GLN A 721 5.50 10.84 19.33
N SER A 722 4.93 11.99 19.03
CA SER A 722 3.60 12.35 19.50
C SER A 722 2.54 11.36 18.99
N VAL A 723 1.76 10.81 19.89
CA VAL A 723 0.66 9.88 19.59
C VAL A 723 -0.37 10.50 18.64
N ASN A 724 -0.57 11.82 18.71
CA ASN A 724 -1.47 12.54 17.82
C ASN A 724 -1.00 12.47 16.37
N ILE A 725 0.29 12.66 16.12
CA ILE A 725 0.87 12.59 14.78
C ILE A 725 0.86 11.13 14.28
N ARG A 726 1.32 10.18 15.10
CA ARG A 726 1.57 8.80 14.67
C ARG A 726 0.33 7.92 14.59
N GLU A 727 -0.57 8.01 15.56
CA GLU A 727 -1.71 7.10 15.69
C GLU A 727 -3.00 7.75 15.19
N ARG A 728 -3.23 9.02 15.55
CA ARG A 728 -4.41 9.76 15.09
C ARG A 728 -4.26 10.34 13.71
N LEU A 729 -3.03 10.37 13.15
CA LEU A 729 -2.67 11.00 11.88
C LEU A 729 -3.06 12.50 11.88
N ASP A 730 -2.87 13.16 13.03
CA ASP A 730 -3.18 14.58 13.20
C ASP A 730 -2.05 15.46 12.70
N PHE A 731 -1.85 15.40 11.39
CA PHE A 731 -0.85 16.18 10.67
C PHE A 731 -1.27 16.41 9.22
N SER A 732 -0.56 17.26 8.51
CA SER A 732 -0.68 17.44 7.06
C SER A 732 0.66 17.90 6.48
N CYS A 733 0.96 17.46 5.25
CA CYS A 733 2.11 17.87 4.48
C CYS A 733 1.69 18.52 3.17
N ALA A 734 2.36 19.59 2.74
CA ALA A 734 1.92 20.35 1.59
C ALA A 734 3.08 21.00 0.82
N LEU A 735 2.84 21.24 -0.47
CA LEU A 735 3.68 21.96 -1.40
C LEU A 735 3.04 23.31 -1.75
N PHE A 736 3.85 24.34 -1.84
CA PHE A 736 3.40 25.70 -2.14
C PHE A 736 4.28 26.32 -3.22
N ASP A 737 3.70 27.16 -4.06
CA ASP A 737 4.43 27.96 -5.04
C ASP A 737 5.30 29.06 -4.35
N PRO A 738 6.11 29.83 -5.10
CA PRO A 738 6.94 30.90 -4.52
C PRO A 738 6.14 32.00 -3.79
N ASP A 739 4.87 32.17 -4.11
CA ASP A 739 3.98 33.15 -3.49
C ASP A 739 3.25 32.61 -2.27
N GLY A 740 3.47 31.32 -1.91
CA GLY A 740 2.83 30.64 -0.79
C GLY A 740 1.39 30.17 -1.07
N ASN A 741 1.02 30.02 -2.35
CA ASN A 741 -0.24 29.42 -2.71
C ASN A 741 -0.11 27.89 -2.71
N LEU A 742 -1.15 27.20 -2.23
CA LEU A 742 -1.16 25.74 -2.15
C LEU A 742 -1.14 25.11 -3.55
N VAL A 743 -0.22 24.17 -3.78
CA VAL A 743 -0.13 23.36 -4.99
C VAL A 743 -0.72 21.97 -4.77
N ALA A 744 -0.27 21.30 -3.72
CA ALA A 744 -0.74 19.97 -3.35
C ALA A 744 -0.67 19.78 -1.83
N ASN A 745 -1.56 18.97 -1.32
CA ASN A 745 -1.65 18.67 0.11
C ASN A 745 -2.01 17.19 0.31
N ALA A 746 -1.31 16.52 1.21
CA ALA A 746 -1.73 15.24 1.79
C ALA A 746 -2.43 15.53 3.13
N PRO A 747 -3.74 15.73 3.14
CA PRO A 747 -4.48 16.05 4.34
C PRO A 747 -4.81 14.78 5.11
N HIS A 748 -4.50 14.78 6.40
CA HIS A 748 -5.07 13.81 7.34
C HIS A 748 -6.12 14.49 8.22
N ILE A 749 -6.03 15.85 8.36
CA ILE A 749 -7.01 16.68 9.07
C ILE A 749 -7.50 17.84 8.18
N PRO A 750 -8.82 17.94 7.92
CA PRO A 750 -9.38 18.92 6.98
C PRO A 750 -9.09 20.39 7.33
N VAL A 751 -9.03 20.76 8.62
CA VAL A 751 -8.79 22.14 9.05
C VAL A 751 -7.41 22.66 8.64
N HIS A 752 -6.42 21.79 8.48
CA HIS A 752 -5.09 22.18 8.04
C HIS A 752 -5.09 22.69 6.59
N LEU A 753 -5.94 22.10 5.72
CA LEU A 753 -6.05 22.46 4.32
C LEU A 753 -6.32 23.96 4.13
N GLY A 754 -7.26 24.52 4.90
CA GLY A 754 -7.65 25.93 4.78
C GLY A 754 -6.69 26.95 5.43
N SER A 755 -5.79 26.50 6.30
CA SER A 755 -4.98 27.39 7.15
C SER A 755 -3.48 27.41 6.81
N MET A 756 -2.92 26.32 6.27
CA MET A 756 -1.47 26.24 6.01
C MET A 756 -0.98 27.29 4.99
N GLY A 757 -1.76 27.59 3.95
CA GLY A 757 -1.40 28.64 2.99
C GLY A 757 -1.28 30.02 3.63
N THR A 758 -2.15 30.35 4.59
CA THR A 758 -2.04 31.61 5.35
C THR A 758 -0.77 31.63 6.20
N THR A 759 -0.40 30.50 6.80
CA THR A 759 0.83 30.38 7.59
C THR A 759 2.07 30.61 6.74
N VAL A 760 2.15 29.98 5.55
CA VAL A 760 3.29 30.15 4.64
C VAL A 760 3.40 31.60 4.15
N LYS A 761 2.28 32.22 3.75
CA LYS A 761 2.25 33.63 3.33
C LYS A 761 2.67 34.58 4.43
N GLU A 762 2.36 34.30 5.69
CA GLU A 762 2.80 35.11 6.83
C GLU A 762 4.31 35.02 7.05
N VAL A 763 4.88 33.83 6.89
CA VAL A 763 6.35 33.65 6.95
C VAL A 763 7.04 34.37 5.79
N ILE A 764 6.52 34.27 4.56
CA ILE A 764 7.00 35.01 3.40
C ILE A 764 6.98 36.51 3.69
N ARG A 765 5.84 37.03 4.11
CA ARG A 765 5.66 38.46 4.40
C ARG A 765 6.69 39.00 5.41
N ARG A 766 7.07 38.19 6.41
CA ARG A 766 7.97 38.64 7.49
C ARG A 766 9.43 38.33 7.27
N ARG A 767 9.76 37.29 6.53
CA ARG A 767 11.10 36.72 6.49
C ARG A 767 11.75 36.68 5.13
N LEU A 768 11.00 36.82 4.02
CA LEU A 768 11.49 36.60 2.65
C LEU A 768 12.83 37.31 2.36
N SER A 769 12.96 38.58 2.77
CA SER A 769 14.17 39.36 2.51
C SER A 769 15.40 38.86 3.25
N GLY A 770 15.25 38.02 4.26
CA GLY A 770 16.35 37.50 5.09
C GLY A 770 16.49 35.98 5.03
N MET A 771 15.66 35.29 4.23
CA MET A 771 15.74 33.83 4.07
C MET A 771 17.01 33.42 3.33
N LYS A 772 17.61 32.32 3.75
CA LYS A 772 18.80 31.73 3.13
C LYS A 772 18.59 30.25 2.84
N PRO A 773 19.33 29.66 1.89
CA PRO A 773 19.35 28.23 1.71
C PRO A 773 19.66 27.47 3.00
N GLY A 774 18.83 26.48 3.33
CA GLY A 774 18.96 25.69 4.56
C GLY A 774 18.27 26.27 5.78
N ASP A 775 17.59 27.40 5.68
CA ASP A 775 16.75 27.94 6.76
C ASP A 775 15.43 27.15 6.82
N VAL A 776 14.94 26.98 8.06
CA VAL A 776 13.63 26.35 8.33
C VAL A 776 12.93 27.17 9.42
N TYR A 777 11.65 27.43 9.25
CA TYR A 777 10.85 28.24 10.16
C TYR A 777 9.75 27.40 10.83
N ALA A 778 9.45 27.70 12.10
CA ALA A 778 8.34 27.10 12.85
C ALA A 778 7.34 28.16 13.29
N VAL A 779 6.04 27.85 13.15
CA VAL A 779 4.94 28.76 13.48
C VAL A 779 3.80 27.99 14.11
N ASN A 780 3.31 28.48 15.28
CA ASN A 780 2.05 28.04 15.86
C ASN A 780 1.18 29.21 16.35
N ASP A 781 1.69 30.44 16.30
CA ASP A 781 0.99 31.64 16.75
C ASP A 781 -0.29 31.92 15.95
N PRO A 782 -1.49 31.83 16.56
CA PRO A 782 -2.76 32.02 15.87
C PRO A 782 -2.96 33.45 15.36
N TYR A 783 -2.22 34.42 15.85
CA TYR A 783 -2.25 35.81 15.37
C TYR A 783 -1.34 36.05 14.16
N HIS A 784 -0.42 35.10 13.92
CA HIS A 784 0.59 35.20 12.90
C HIS A 784 0.62 33.96 11.99
N GLY A 785 -0.56 33.49 11.60
CA GLY A 785 -0.71 32.42 10.62
C GLY A 785 -0.88 31.01 11.19
N GLY A 786 -0.70 30.84 12.51
CA GLY A 786 -1.01 29.56 13.18
C GLY A 786 -2.51 29.36 13.41
N THR A 787 -2.87 28.21 14.00
CA THR A 787 -4.26 27.88 14.36
C THR A 787 -4.44 27.84 15.89
N HIS A 788 -3.86 26.86 16.54
CA HIS A 788 -3.75 26.74 17.99
C HIS A 788 -2.36 26.20 18.33
N LEU A 789 -1.92 26.37 19.57
CA LEU A 789 -0.50 26.20 19.88
C LEU A 789 0.05 24.78 19.68
N PRO A 790 -0.71 23.69 19.95
CA PRO A 790 -0.23 22.33 19.65
C PRO A 790 0.05 22.06 18.18
N ASP A 791 -0.61 22.79 17.23
CA ASP A 791 -0.39 22.67 15.79
C ASP A 791 0.84 23.45 15.34
N ILE A 792 2.01 22.82 15.36
CA ILE A 792 3.23 23.47 14.90
C ILE A 792 3.40 23.23 13.40
N THR A 793 3.51 24.32 12.64
CA THR A 793 3.83 24.27 11.20
C THR A 793 5.30 24.54 11.00
N VAL A 794 6.00 23.59 10.38
CA VAL A 794 7.40 23.71 9.96
C VAL A 794 7.44 23.99 8.47
N ILE A 795 8.13 25.07 8.08
CA ILE A 795 8.17 25.59 6.70
C ILE A 795 9.60 25.67 6.21
N THR A 796 9.88 25.11 5.05
CA THR A 796 11.20 25.10 4.42
C THR A 796 11.13 25.80 3.05
N PRO A 797 11.80 26.95 2.87
CA PRO A 797 11.98 27.56 1.57
C PRO A 797 13.00 26.78 0.74
N VAL A 798 12.74 26.61 -0.55
CA VAL A 798 13.63 25.92 -1.48
C VAL A 798 14.14 26.88 -2.53
N PHE A 799 15.44 27.02 -2.61
CA PHE A 799 16.12 27.98 -3.48
C PHE A 799 16.61 27.34 -4.78
N ASN A 800 16.86 28.18 -5.77
CA ASN A 800 17.60 27.80 -6.95
C ASN A 800 19.07 27.45 -6.59
N THR A 801 19.78 26.84 -7.54
CA THR A 801 21.20 26.47 -7.34
C THR A 801 22.12 27.66 -7.02
N GLY A 802 21.73 28.90 -7.36
CA GLY A 802 22.44 30.13 -7.02
C GLY A 802 22.14 30.65 -5.61
N GLY A 803 21.08 30.16 -4.97
CA GLY A 803 20.67 30.60 -3.62
C GLY A 803 19.99 31.99 -3.60
N GLU A 804 19.60 32.52 -4.76
CA GLU A 804 19.07 33.88 -4.89
C GLU A 804 17.54 33.92 -4.90
N ASP A 805 16.90 32.98 -5.62
CA ASP A 805 15.46 32.93 -5.80
C ASP A 805 14.84 31.74 -5.07
N VAL A 806 13.73 31.95 -4.36
CA VAL A 806 12.90 30.87 -3.84
C VAL A 806 12.07 30.28 -4.98
N LEU A 807 12.18 28.97 -5.20
CA LEU A 807 11.48 28.22 -6.25
C LEU A 807 10.10 27.77 -5.78
N PHE A 808 9.99 27.30 -4.54
CA PHE A 808 8.77 26.80 -3.90
C PHE A 808 8.98 26.68 -2.39
N PHE A 809 7.90 26.38 -1.68
CA PHE A 809 7.96 26.05 -0.24
C PHE A 809 7.39 24.65 -0.01
N VAL A 810 7.93 23.97 0.97
CA VAL A 810 7.34 22.77 1.54
C VAL A 810 7.01 23.00 3.00
N ALA A 811 5.89 22.47 3.46
CA ALA A 811 5.50 22.61 4.85
C ALA A 811 4.87 21.34 5.39
N SER A 812 5.11 21.09 6.68
CA SER A 812 4.42 20.08 7.47
C SER A 812 3.83 20.70 8.72
N ARG A 813 2.58 20.37 9.03
CA ARG A 813 1.91 20.74 10.28
C ARG A 813 1.62 19.49 11.07
N GLY A 814 2.00 19.44 12.34
CA GLY A 814 1.73 18.34 13.24
C GLY A 814 1.19 18.81 14.57
N HIS A 815 0.15 18.10 15.07
CA HIS A 815 -0.41 18.33 16.39
C HIS A 815 0.46 17.62 17.44
N HIS A 816 1.33 18.37 18.12
CA HIS A 816 2.14 17.85 19.21
C HIS A 816 1.27 17.38 20.37
N ALA A 817 1.65 16.29 21.04
CA ALA A 817 0.89 15.74 22.16
C ALA A 817 0.75 16.71 23.33
N GLU A 818 1.75 17.60 23.51
CA GLU A 818 1.72 18.70 24.46
C GLU A 818 2.77 19.73 24.06
N ILE A 819 2.57 20.99 24.40
CA ILE A 819 3.46 22.12 24.13
C ILE A 819 3.55 23.07 25.33
N GLY A 820 3.34 22.58 26.56
CA GLY A 820 3.24 23.37 27.76
C GLY A 820 1.82 23.84 28.07
N GLY A 821 1.72 24.97 28.73
CA GLY A 821 0.45 25.53 29.19
C GLY A 821 0.01 25.03 30.58
N ILE A 822 -1.10 25.58 31.09
CA ILE A 822 -1.59 25.30 32.45
C ILE A 822 -2.18 23.90 32.60
N THR A 823 -2.56 23.23 31.50
CA THR A 823 -3.09 21.84 31.51
C THR A 823 -2.26 20.93 30.61
N PRO A 824 -2.11 19.64 30.96
CA PRO A 824 -1.58 18.65 30.04
C PRO A 824 -2.37 18.60 28.75
N GLY A 825 -1.67 18.43 27.60
CA GLY A 825 -2.29 18.44 26.28
C GLY A 825 -2.53 19.84 25.70
N SER A 826 -2.15 20.91 26.45
CA SER A 826 -2.10 22.30 25.94
C SER A 826 -3.43 22.82 25.37
N MET A 827 -4.55 22.37 25.91
CA MET A 827 -5.91 22.82 25.54
C MET A 827 -6.76 23.11 26.78
N PRO A 828 -6.39 24.13 27.58
CA PRO A 828 -7.17 24.48 28.76
C PRO A 828 -8.52 25.09 28.39
N ALA A 829 -9.58 24.70 29.10
CA ALA A 829 -10.93 25.18 28.86
C ALA A 829 -11.15 26.64 29.28
N ASP A 830 -10.35 27.12 30.26
CA ASP A 830 -10.56 28.40 30.94
C ASP A 830 -9.37 29.37 30.76
N SER A 831 -8.52 29.20 29.73
CA SER A 831 -7.41 30.10 29.43
C SER A 831 -7.88 31.51 29.13
N ARG A 832 -7.12 32.50 29.62
CA ARG A 832 -7.37 33.92 29.40
C ARG A 832 -6.29 34.57 28.56
N GLU A 833 -5.06 34.07 28.67
CA GLU A 833 -3.90 34.52 27.95
C GLU A 833 -3.28 33.37 27.13
N ILE A 834 -2.64 33.71 26.00
CA ILE A 834 -2.10 32.72 25.08
C ILE A 834 -0.99 31.85 25.74
N HIS A 835 -0.23 32.40 26.67
CA HIS A 835 0.81 31.65 27.37
C HIS A 835 0.25 30.54 28.28
N GLU A 836 -1.01 30.66 28.71
CA GLU A 836 -1.71 29.61 29.45
C GLU A 836 -2.01 28.37 28.59
N GLU A 837 -1.98 28.53 27.26
CA GLU A 837 -2.23 27.47 26.29
C GLU A 837 -0.96 26.75 25.83
N GLY A 838 0.22 27.33 26.06
CA GLY A 838 1.50 26.70 25.76
C GLY A 838 2.57 27.64 25.25
N VAL A 839 3.63 27.05 24.70
CA VAL A 839 4.79 27.77 24.17
C VAL A 839 4.48 28.30 22.76
N LEU A 840 4.88 29.56 22.53
CA LEU A 840 4.61 30.27 21.28
C LEU A 840 5.82 30.23 20.34
N PHE A 841 5.60 29.80 19.09
CA PHE A 841 6.54 29.88 17.97
C PHE A 841 6.06 30.97 16.99
N ASP A 842 6.54 32.19 17.17
CA ASP A 842 6.27 33.31 16.26
C ASP A 842 7.33 33.43 15.17
N ASN A 843 7.14 32.79 14.05
CA ASN A 843 8.10 32.75 12.92
C ASN A 843 9.54 32.41 13.41
N TRP A 844 9.64 31.41 14.27
CA TRP A 844 10.87 30.97 14.89
C TRP A 844 11.80 30.36 13.84
N LEU A 845 13.05 30.86 13.76
CA LEU A 845 14.09 30.25 12.94
C LEU A 845 14.51 28.93 13.61
N LEU A 846 13.98 27.83 13.11
CA LEU A 846 14.13 26.49 13.68
C LEU A 846 15.45 25.83 13.28
N ALA A 847 15.83 25.98 11.99
CA ALA A 847 17.14 25.61 11.48
C ALA A 847 17.74 26.80 10.73
N GLU A 848 19.06 26.95 10.82
CA GLU A 848 19.84 28.00 10.17
C GLU A 848 20.97 27.36 9.35
N ASN A 849 21.06 27.67 8.06
CA ASN A 849 22.05 27.08 7.16
C ASN A 849 22.13 25.53 7.23
N GLY A 850 20.99 24.85 7.32
CA GLY A 850 20.88 23.39 7.42
C GLY A 850 21.17 22.80 8.81
N ARG A 851 21.43 23.63 9.83
CA ARG A 851 21.71 23.18 11.20
C ARG A 851 20.52 23.46 12.11
N PHE A 852 19.98 22.41 12.72
CA PHE A 852 18.90 22.53 13.70
C PHE A 852 19.35 23.27 14.94
N ARG A 853 18.65 24.35 15.33
CA ARG A 853 18.93 25.19 16.47
C ARG A 853 18.34 24.60 17.76
N GLU A 854 18.81 23.40 18.10
CA GLU A 854 18.22 22.59 19.17
C GLU A 854 18.32 23.25 20.55
N ALA A 855 19.51 23.78 20.91
CA ALA A 855 19.72 24.36 22.25
C ALA A 855 18.83 25.58 22.47
N GLU A 856 18.67 26.44 21.47
CA GLU A 856 17.79 27.60 21.51
C GLU A 856 16.34 27.23 21.55
N THR A 857 15.95 26.23 20.74
CA THR A 857 14.58 25.73 20.70
C THR A 857 14.21 25.04 22.02
N ARG A 858 15.14 24.28 22.60
CA ARG A 858 14.97 23.70 23.95
C ARG A 858 14.73 24.76 24.99
N ARG A 859 15.54 25.84 24.99
CA ARG A 859 15.33 26.97 25.90
C ARG A 859 13.96 27.60 25.72
N LEU A 860 13.53 27.86 24.48
CA LEU A 860 12.19 28.36 24.19
C LEU A 860 11.09 27.46 24.78
N LEU A 861 11.23 26.15 24.63
CA LEU A 861 10.28 25.17 25.14
C LEU A 861 10.24 25.10 26.68
N THR A 862 11.36 25.32 27.36
CA THR A 862 11.48 25.12 28.83
C THR A 862 11.39 26.40 29.63
N GLU A 863 11.83 27.56 29.08
CA GLU A 863 11.88 28.83 29.79
C GLU A 863 10.60 29.67 29.63
N ALA A 864 9.62 29.21 28.85
CA ALA A 864 8.33 29.86 28.77
C ALA A 864 7.58 29.83 30.14
N PRO A 865 6.67 30.76 30.43
CA PRO A 865 5.96 30.84 31.72
C PRO A 865 5.27 29.51 32.11
N PHE A 866 4.79 28.79 31.16
CA PHE A 866 4.23 27.44 31.30
C PHE A 866 4.87 26.52 30.25
N GLY A 867 6.18 26.25 30.43
CA GLY A 867 6.98 25.48 29.48
C GLY A 867 6.51 24.04 29.26
N SER A 868 7.00 23.42 28.18
CA SER A 868 6.71 22.03 27.87
C SER A 868 7.17 21.07 28.96
N ARG A 869 6.33 20.10 29.30
CA ARG A 869 6.62 19.05 30.28
C ARG A 869 7.52 17.95 29.69
N ASN A 870 7.53 17.82 28.37
CA ASN A 870 8.37 16.84 27.66
C ASN A 870 9.00 17.47 26.41
N PRO A 871 9.99 18.39 26.59
CA PRO A 871 10.64 19.06 25.47
C PRO A 871 11.39 18.11 24.53
N ASP A 872 11.82 16.94 25.01
CA ASP A 872 12.50 15.95 24.17
C ASP A 872 11.57 15.38 23.08
N THR A 873 10.32 15.12 23.42
CA THR A 873 9.30 14.69 22.43
C THR A 873 9.03 15.80 21.42
N ASN A 874 8.89 17.05 21.88
CA ASN A 874 8.70 18.19 20.96
C ASN A 874 9.87 18.34 19.97
N LEU A 875 11.11 18.26 20.47
CA LEU A 875 12.31 18.36 19.63
C LEU A 875 12.39 17.19 18.62
N ALA A 876 12.00 15.98 19.03
CA ALA A 876 11.97 14.84 18.15
C ALA A 876 10.92 15.01 17.03
N ASP A 877 9.72 15.50 17.37
CA ASP A 877 8.67 15.78 16.40
C ASP A 877 9.04 16.92 15.45
N LEU A 878 9.70 17.97 15.94
CA LEU A 878 10.24 19.03 15.08
C LEU A 878 11.30 18.52 14.10
N ARG A 879 12.18 17.61 14.55
CA ARG A 879 13.14 16.95 13.65
C ARG A 879 12.43 16.08 12.61
N ALA A 880 11.38 15.36 13.01
CA ALA A 880 10.56 14.56 12.10
C ALA A 880 9.89 15.42 11.02
N GLN A 881 9.39 16.61 11.40
CA GLN A 881 8.82 17.57 10.47
C GLN A 881 9.87 18.14 9.50
N ILE A 882 11.09 18.47 9.97
CA ILE A 882 12.20 18.88 9.10
C ILE A 882 12.55 17.75 8.12
N ALA A 883 12.66 16.51 8.59
CA ALA A 883 12.95 15.36 7.73
C ALA A 883 11.86 15.08 6.68
N ALA A 884 10.60 15.29 7.04
CA ALA A 884 9.47 15.21 6.12
C ALA A 884 9.56 16.30 5.03
N ASN A 885 9.86 17.54 5.41
CA ASN A 885 10.04 18.64 4.46
C ASN A 885 11.24 18.37 3.54
N GLN A 886 12.35 17.86 4.06
CA GLN A 886 13.52 17.52 3.23
C GLN A 886 13.16 16.46 2.16
N LYS A 887 12.34 15.48 2.50
CA LYS A 887 11.83 14.53 1.49
C LYS A 887 11.07 15.23 0.37
N GLY A 888 10.23 16.21 0.69
CA GLY A 888 9.53 17.02 -0.31
C GLY A 888 10.49 17.81 -1.21
N VAL A 889 11.52 18.43 -0.61
CA VAL A 889 12.57 19.16 -1.34
C VAL A 889 13.27 18.24 -2.35
N ASP A 890 13.70 17.06 -1.90
CA ASP A 890 14.43 16.10 -2.73
C ASP A 890 13.58 15.60 -3.92
N GLU A 891 12.30 15.31 -3.70
CA GLU A 891 11.43 14.77 -4.75
C GLU A 891 11.02 15.84 -5.77
N VAL A 892 10.73 17.08 -5.34
CA VAL A 892 10.48 18.18 -6.29
C VAL A 892 11.77 18.54 -7.04
N GLY A 893 12.95 18.45 -6.39
CA GLY A 893 14.24 18.58 -7.06
C GLY A 893 14.40 17.60 -8.23
N LYS A 894 14.11 16.31 -7.99
CA LYS A 894 14.10 15.27 -9.04
C LYS A 894 13.12 15.57 -10.18
N MET A 895 11.94 16.13 -9.87
CA MET A 895 10.99 16.57 -10.90
C MET A 895 11.57 17.70 -11.75
N ILE A 896 12.21 18.67 -11.11
CA ILE A 896 12.87 19.80 -11.80
C ILE A 896 14.00 19.29 -12.71
N ASP A 897 14.80 18.33 -12.23
CA ASP A 897 15.86 17.72 -13.03
C ASP A 897 15.31 16.95 -14.23
N HIS A 898 14.14 16.33 -14.09
CA HIS A 898 13.51 15.52 -15.14
C HIS A 898 12.75 16.38 -16.16
N PHE A 899 11.85 17.26 -15.70
CA PHE A 899 10.95 18.02 -16.57
C PHE A 899 11.46 19.44 -16.91
N GLY A 900 12.41 19.96 -16.14
CA GLY A 900 12.84 21.33 -16.21
C GLY A 900 12.06 22.27 -15.27
N ARG A 901 12.73 23.30 -14.77
CA ARG A 901 12.19 24.28 -13.80
C ARG A 901 10.90 24.95 -14.30
N ASP A 902 10.92 25.45 -15.55
CA ASP A 902 9.82 26.27 -16.09
C ASP A 902 8.55 25.44 -16.27
N VAL A 903 8.70 24.16 -16.66
CA VAL A 903 7.60 23.19 -16.79
C VAL A 903 6.98 22.91 -15.43
N VAL A 904 7.79 22.61 -14.41
CA VAL A 904 7.31 22.34 -13.06
C VAL A 904 6.56 23.56 -12.51
N ALA A 905 7.12 24.75 -12.65
CA ALA A 905 6.50 26.00 -12.20
C ALA A 905 5.18 26.31 -12.94
N ALA A 906 5.11 26.01 -14.25
CA ALA A 906 3.89 26.18 -15.03
C ALA A 906 2.79 25.21 -14.54
N TYR A 907 3.12 23.94 -14.33
CA TYR A 907 2.14 22.95 -13.86
C TYR A 907 1.74 23.14 -12.39
N MET A 908 2.56 23.74 -11.54
CA MET A 908 2.10 24.22 -10.24
C MET A 908 0.91 25.19 -10.40
N ARG A 909 1.00 26.16 -11.31
CA ARG A 909 -0.09 27.11 -11.61
C ARG A 909 -1.30 26.43 -12.26
N HIS A 910 -1.09 25.58 -13.24
CA HIS A 910 -2.19 24.88 -13.92
C HIS A 910 -3.01 23.97 -12.98
N VAL A 911 -2.36 23.31 -12.00
CA VAL A 911 -3.06 22.53 -10.99
C VAL A 911 -3.92 23.45 -10.10
N GLN A 912 -3.40 24.64 -9.74
CA GLN A 912 -4.14 25.63 -8.96
C GLN A 912 -5.33 26.20 -9.76
N ASP A 913 -5.12 26.57 -11.03
CA ASP A 913 -6.17 27.08 -11.92
C ASP A 913 -7.31 26.05 -12.09
N ASN A 914 -6.93 24.77 -12.27
CA ASN A 914 -7.90 23.68 -12.37
C ASN A 914 -8.70 23.48 -11.07
N ALA A 915 -8.05 23.61 -9.92
CA ALA A 915 -8.72 23.53 -8.62
C ALA A 915 -9.68 24.73 -8.40
N GLU A 916 -9.26 25.93 -8.80
CA GLU A 916 -10.10 27.14 -8.77
C GLU A 916 -11.36 26.95 -9.63
N GLU A 917 -11.18 26.49 -10.88
CA GLU A 917 -12.32 26.27 -11.79
C GLU A 917 -13.28 25.20 -11.24
N ALA A 918 -12.77 24.12 -10.65
CA ALA A 918 -13.61 23.12 -10.02
C ALA A 918 -14.46 23.70 -8.86
N VAL A 919 -13.85 24.55 -8.03
CA VAL A 919 -14.55 25.24 -6.94
C VAL A 919 -15.59 26.24 -7.49
N ARG A 920 -15.28 27.00 -8.54
CA ARG A 920 -16.22 27.90 -9.20
C ARG A 920 -17.46 27.18 -9.69
N ARG A 921 -17.30 26.04 -10.36
CA ARG A 921 -18.41 25.18 -10.82
C ARG A 921 -19.31 24.68 -9.69
N VAL A 922 -18.74 24.41 -8.53
CA VAL A 922 -19.51 24.04 -7.34
C VAL A 922 -20.28 25.24 -6.81
N ILE A 923 -19.63 26.41 -6.70
CA ILE A 923 -20.28 27.65 -6.23
C ILE A 923 -21.45 28.03 -7.13
N ASP A 924 -21.31 27.90 -8.44
CA ASP A 924 -22.38 28.22 -9.41
C ASP A 924 -23.65 27.35 -9.25
N ARG A 925 -23.47 26.13 -8.67
CA ARG A 925 -24.59 25.22 -8.38
C ARG A 925 -25.20 25.41 -6.99
N LEU A 926 -24.54 26.17 -6.11
CA LEU A 926 -25.04 26.41 -4.76
C LEU A 926 -25.98 27.63 -4.74
N ASP A 927 -27.09 27.50 -4.05
CA ASP A 927 -27.93 28.64 -3.72
C ASP A 927 -27.29 29.52 -2.66
N ASN A 928 -27.65 30.81 -2.65
CA ASN A 928 -27.28 31.70 -1.56
C ASN A 928 -27.85 31.19 -0.26
N GLY A 929 -27.06 31.11 0.78
CA GLY A 929 -27.45 30.56 2.06
C GLY A 929 -26.88 31.35 3.23
N ALA A 930 -27.57 31.37 4.33
CA ALA A 930 -27.09 31.86 5.61
C ALA A 930 -27.40 30.83 6.69
N TYR A 931 -26.51 30.64 7.61
CA TYR A 931 -26.69 29.72 8.72
C TYR A 931 -26.27 30.40 10.02
N ARG A 932 -27.07 30.26 11.06
CA ARG A 932 -26.75 30.76 12.40
C ARG A 932 -26.61 29.60 13.36
N TYR A 933 -25.45 29.50 13.97
CA TYR A 933 -25.15 28.48 14.97
C TYR A 933 -24.87 29.11 16.31
N ARG A 934 -25.48 28.58 17.36
CA ARG A 934 -25.29 29.05 18.75
C ARG A 934 -24.23 28.16 19.41
N MET A 935 -23.10 28.77 19.74
CA MET A 935 -22.01 28.07 20.43
C MET A 935 -22.39 27.76 21.89
N ASP A 936 -21.94 26.65 22.47
CA ASP A 936 -22.29 26.22 23.82
C ASP A 936 -21.84 27.20 24.89
N TRP A 937 -20.68 27.83 24.74
CA TRP A 937 -20.16 28.85 25.65
C TRP A 937 -21.01 30.16 25.61
N ALA A 938 -21.71 30.46 24.55
CA ALA A 938 -22.58 31.62 24.44
C ALA A 938 -23.76 31.57 25.44
N ARG A 939 -24.04 30.43 26.04
CA ARG A 939 -25.01 30.29 27.13
C ARG A 939 -24.53 30.82 28.47
N ARG A 940 -23.22 30.94 28.67
CA ARG A 940 -22.58 31.31 29.95
C ARG A 940 -22.22 32.79 30.03
N SER A 941 -22.34 33.57 28.95
CA SER A 941 -22.03 35.00 28.93
C SER A 941 -23.24 35.81 28.56
N PRO A 942 -23.71 36.74 29.41
CA PRO A 942 -24.84 37.61 29.10
C PRO A 942 -24.60 38.59 27.94
N CYS A 943 -23.32 38.75 27.53
CA CYS A 943 -22.88 39.74 26.53
C CYS A 943 -22.61 39.15 25.14
N ALA A 944 -22.89 37.86 24.87
CA ALA A 944 -22.61 37.27 23.56
C ALA A 944 -23.74 37.58 22.56
N SER A 945 -23.51 38.52 21.69
CA SER A 945 -24.35 38.73 20.51
C SER A 945 -24.21 37.57 19.52
N PRO A 946 -25.32 37.07 18.92
CA PRO A 946 -25.19 36.01 17.93
C PRO A 946 -24.39 36.51 16.73
N SER A 947 -23.33 35.76 16.36
CA SER A 947 -22.56 36.05 15.16
C SER A 947 -23.43 35.76 13.93
N THR A 948 -23.67 36.77 13.11
CA THR A 948 -24.26 36.62 11.79
C THR A 948 -23.13 36.58 10.78
N ALA A 949 -22.91 35.42 10.14
CA ALA A 949 -22.09 35.40 8.94
C ALA A 949 -22.85 36.11 7.81
N PRO A 950 -22.23 37.00 7.03
CA PRO A 950 -22.88 37.53 5.84
C PRO A 950 -23.17 36.39 4.85
N PRO A 951 -24.23 36.50 4.03
CA PRO A 951 -24.50 35.53 2.98
C PRO A 951 -23.32 35.44 2.03
N ALA A 952 -22.93 34.20 1.64
CA ALA A 952 -21.91 33.98 0.64
C ALA A 952 -22.41 34.65 -0.67
N ALA A 953 -21.78 35.76 -1.07
CA ALA A 953 -22.12 36.42 -2.30
C ALA A 953 -21.57 35.59 -3.48
N ARG A 954 -22.43 35.34 -4.49
CA ARG A 954 -21.98 34.87 -5.79
C ARG A 954 -20.97 35.89 -6.37
N PRO A 955 -19.84 35.49 -6.88
CA PRO A 955 -18.93 36.40 -7.59
C PRO A 955 -19.70 36.95 -8.81
N SER A 956 -19.83 38.30 -8.93
CA SER A 956 -20.23 38.90 -10.18
C SER A 956 -19.24 38.58 -11.28
N THR A 957 -19.73 38.39 -12.48
CA THR A 957 -18.94 38.10 -13.71
C THR A 957 -18.03 39.29 -14.11
N SER A 958 -17.03 39.58 -13.32
CA SER A 958 -15.98 40.55 -13.62
C SER A 958 -14.64 39.86 -13.54
N PRO A 959 -13.66 40.15 -14.40
CA PRO A 959 -12.45 39.36 -14.59
C PRO A 959 -11.41 39.44 -13.47
N GLU A 960 -11.68 39.98 -12.33
CA GLU A 960 -10.80 39.90 -11.15
C GLU A 960 -11.60 39.59 -9.88
N PRO A 961 -11.74 38.32 -9.49
CA PRO A 961 -12.23 38.03 -8.16
C PRO A 961 -11.06 37.81 -7.20
N ARG A 962 -10.71 38.82 -6.45
CA ARG A 962 -10.04 38.61 -5.18
C ARG A 962 -11.10 38.12 -4.21
N LEU A 963 -11.03 36.85 -3.79
CA LEU A 963 -11.67 36.36 -2.59
C LEU A 963 -11.03 37.08 -1.39
N SER A 964 -11.48 38.31 -1.10
CA SER A 964 -11.13 38.99 0.13
C SER A 964 -12.10 38.55 1.22
N TRP A 965 -11.65 37.64 2.06
CA TRP A 965 -12.27 37.41 3.37
C TRP A 965 -11.87 38.59 4.28
N THR A 966 -12.73 39.60 4.42
CA THR A 966 -12.56 40.62 5.45
C THR A 966 -13.37 40.17 6.67
N PRO A 967 -12.73 39.85 7.80
CA PRO A 967 -13.43 39.67 9.06
C PRO A 967 -13.90 41.04 9.55
N THR A 968 -15.18 41.36 9.34
CA THR A 968 -15.81 42.49 10.03
C THR A 968 -16.40 42.01 11.34
N SER A 969 -15.56 41.84 12.34
CA SER A 969 -15.92 42.01 13.75
C SER A 969 -14.67 41.95 14.62
N THR A 970 -14.62 42.89 15.56
CA THR A 970 -13.59 43.05 16.60
C THR A 970 -13.59 41.94 17.66
N HIS A 971 -14.22 40.80 17.42
CA HIS A 971 -14.20 39.63 18.29
C HIS A 971 -13.65 38.45 17.52
N ARG A 972 -12.35 38.25 17.64
CA ARG A 972 -11.65 37.04 17.19
C ARG A 972 -12.17 35.85 18.00
N PRO A 973 -12.54 34.74 17.36
CA PRO A 973 -12.81 33.54 18.10
C PRO A 973 -11.54 33.10 18.83
N ARG A 974 -11.67 32.83 20.11
CA ARG A 974 -10.68 32.16 20.90
C ARG A 974 -10.78 30.68 20.59
N TRP A 975 -9.73 30.15 20.00
CA TRP A 975 -9.43 28.76 19.89
C TRP A 975 -7.97 28.57 20.22
#